data_3ceb036460a0c9a916449ea0be353e98
#
_entry.id   3ceb036460a0c9a916449ea0be353e98
#
_cell.length_a   1.000
_cell.length_b   1.000
_cell.length_c   1.000
_cell.angle_alpha   90.00
_cell.angle_beta   90.00
_cell.angle_gamma   90.00
#
_symmetry.space_group_name_H-M   'P 1'
#
loop_
_entity.id
_entity.type
_entity.pdbx_description
1 polymer ?
#
loop_
_entity_poly.entity_id
_entity_poly.type
_entity_poly.pdbx_seq_one_letter_code
_entity_poly.pdbx_strand_id
1 'polypeptide(L)'
;MKALYRYPQMEFPYEILLQDNKARSCQEPEFKLIDTGVLDDGKYWNIYVEYAKSRQNPKQLWCRYTIHNANQDESATLKLLPQFWFRKCINDKQDNENASQKPQSPHIMQINEDTAQVIYDLGNFSVSFDINNQRPTLLFTDNKDDPGGESGGFGCKDAFHRYLIWNDRAVVKSNKCGTKCGALFELRLSPGGSIEVYWVLSPEFSQMNLDLQAAKKIFDERLEEANDFYDKLFPISWANEQRNIARQAYAGLLWSKQFYSYDVKTWTKKKALRERKKSSVASVISGQRSALKSEEAGCIQQSTHVDSVVSSVNPAHIPLEEEMLVDKDEKNKEAGCSQQSTHVDSVVSSVNPAHTSLEEKILVEKDERNKDWKHIQNHDIILMPDKWEFPWYAIWDLAFHMIPLCRVDPDLAKQQLLLMLSDTYMHPSGQFPGCEFNFADPNPPLIPWACLDVYRKTGSSDTNFLKSCFHRLNFNFSWWINKKEDGSSGLFTGGFMGLDNISVLDRSATLPGYTLLQADASGWMAHFSLCMLEMCVILAQHDNVYDDLALFFINHFIRIAEAVNMCIEDGGLWHEVDHFYYDVLKSETSKRPICIRSLVGLIPVLAFSRIKGTDLVNVPSLRDKLQALKETYPSYVLFSDEGDVILTQVPADRQKHIVSCLKNADEFFSPFGIRSLSKFYYHNRYEFQLDKKRTLSLCYAPGESNTNMFGGNSNWRGPVWLCMNYLLMENLQARGQDFTILGSNMGDDTLSELAENIARNIISIFLPDENGRRPLHGSVSLYDLPDWKDLVLFYEYFHADTGRGCGASHQTGWTSLVIEFLFKCANKV
;
A
#
# COMPACT_ATOMS: atom_id res chain seq x y z
N MET A 1 20.86 -2.02 8.52
CA MET A 1 19.44 -2.48 8.53
C MET A 1 19.38 -3.83 9.22
N LYS A 2 18.32 -4.12 9.95
CA LYS A 2 18.15 -5.39 10.68
C LYS A 2 16.71 -5.87 10.55
N ALA A 3 16.54 -7.17 10.28
CA ALA A 3 15.24 -7.84 10.25
C ALA A 3 15.31 -9.14 11.05
N LEU A 4 14.19 -9.57 11.60
CA LEU A 4 14.03 -10.88 12.25
C LEU A 4 13.09 -11.73 11.38
N TYR A 5 13.56 -12.93 11.05
CA TYR A 5 12.74 -13.94 10.38
C TYR A 5 12.65 -15.17 11.31
N ARG A 6 11.43 -15.61 11.57
CA ARG A 6 11.18 -16.83 12.34
C ARG A 6 10.78 -17.96 11.42
N TYR A 7 11.45 -19.08 11.55
CA TYR A 7 11.22 -20.24 10.69
C TYR A 7 10.97 -21.49 11.55
N PRO A 8 9.88 -22.24 11.32
CA PRO A 8 9.58 -23.44 12.10
C PRO A 8 10.62 -24.52 11.88
N GLN A 9 10.85 -25.35 12.92
CA GLN A 9 11.69 -26.55 12.85
C GLN A 9 10.90 -27.78 12.38
N MET A 10 9.59 -27.68 12.32
CA MET A 10 8.69 -28.69 11.80
C MET A 10 8.42 -28.43 10.30
N GLU A 11 7.77 -29.38 9.64
CA GLU A 11 7.28 -29.21 8.27
C GLU A 11 6.39 -27.97 8.18
N PHE A 12 6.62 -27.14 7.14
CA PHE A 12 5.85 -25.92 6.95
C PHE A 12 4.39 -26.27 6.59
N PRO A 13 3.40 -25.74 7.30
CA PRO A 13 2.02 -26.21 7.26
C PRO A 13 1.23 -25.66 6.06
N TYR A 14 1.72 -25.82 4.82
CA TYR A 14 1.08 -25.29 3.62
C TYR A 14 -0.36 -25.77 3.44
N GLU A 15 -0.59 -27.07 3.65
CA GLU A 15 -1.92 -27.65 3.43
C GLU A 15 -2.93 -27.14 4.46
N ILE A 16 -2.52 -27.00 5.73
CA ILE A 16 -3.38 -26.48 6.80
C ILE A 16 -3.76 -25.04 6.50
N LEU A 17 -2.78 -24.20 6.12
CA LEU A 17 -3.01 -22.81 5.74
C LEU A 17 -3.98 -22.69 4.56
N LEU A 18 -3.79 -23.52 3.53
CA LEU A 18 -4.64 -23.51 2.34
C LEU A 18 -6.07 -23.94 2.67
N GLN A 19 -6.25 -25.04 3.39
CA GLN A 19 -7.57 -25.59 3.68
C GLN A 19 -8.36 -24.71 4.63
N ASP A 20 -7.74 -24.20 5.70
CA ASP A 20 -8.42 -23.36 6.68
C ASP A 20 -8.87 -22.04 6.05
N ASN A 21 -7.98 -21.34 5.32
CA ASN A 21 -8.35 -20.10 4.63
C ASN A 21 -9.39 -20.31 3.52
N LYS A 22 -9.38 -21.48 2.85
CA LYS A 22 -10.41 -21.82 1.86
C LYS A 22 -11.79 -22.06 2.50
N ALA A 23 -11.82 -22.56 3.73
CA ALA A 23 -13.05 -22.81 4.46
C ALA A 23 -13.65 -21.56 5.12
N ARG A 24 -12.84 -20.53 5.38
CA ARG A 24 -13.25 -19.30 6.04
C ARG A 24 -14.03 -18.36 5.11
N SER A 25 -14.93 -17.63 5.72
CA SER A 25 -15.64 -16.52 5.09
C SER A 25 -14.87 -15.21 5.27
N CYS A 26 -15.21 -14.18 4.49
CA CYS A 26 -14.64 -12.83 4.67
C CYS A 26 -14.95 -12.18 6.04
N GLN A 27 -15.87 -12.76 6.82
CA GLN A 27 -16.23 -12.27 8.16
C GLN A 27 -15.33 -12.83 9.26
N GLU A 28 -14.52 -13.82 8.94
CA GLU A 28 -13.61 -14.46 9.86
C GLU A 28 -12.18 -13.93 9.61
N PRO A 29 -11.37 -13.75 10.66
CA PRO A 29 -9.97 -13.40 10.50
C PRO A 29 -9.23 -14.40 9.60
N GLU A 30 -8.29 -13.91 8.81
CA GLU A 30 -7.40 -14.76 8.05
C GLU A 30 -6.66 -15.73 8.99
N PHE A 31 -6.59 -17.01 8.60
CA PHE A 31 -5.82 -18.02 9.33
C PHE A 31 -4.34 -17.90 8.94
N LYS A 32 -3.51 -17.47 9.86
CA LYS A 32 -2.10 -17.15 9.66
C LYS A 32 -1.19 -18.28 10.12
N LEU A 33 0.07 -18.21 9.75
CA LEU A 33 1.08 -19.18 10.20
C LEU A 33 1.11 -19.33 11.72
N ILE A 34 0.95 -18.22 12.44
CA ILE A 34 0.93 -18.21 13.92
C ILE A 34 -0.25 -19.00 14.51
N ASP A 35 -1.35 -19.14 13.77
CA ASP A 35 -2.54 -19.85 14.22
C ASP A 35 -2.43 -21.37 14.01
N THR A 36 -1.43 -21.83 13.23
CA THR A 36 -1.22 -23.25 12.95
C THR A 36 -0.62 -24.04 14.12
N GLY A 37 -0.11 -23.36 15.13
CA GLY A 37 0.64 -23.95 16.24
C GLY A 37 2.07 -24.40 15.88
N VAL A 38 2.50 -24.22 14.65
CA VAL A 38 3.83 -24.68 14.19
C VAL A 38 5.01 -23.96 14.86
N LEU A 39 4.75 -22.82 15.50
CA LEU A 39 5.73 -22.04 16.26
C LEU A 39 5.61 -22.24 17.78
N ASP A 40 4.68 -23.08 18.25
CA ASP A 40 4.51 -23.36 19.65
C ASP A 40 5.69 -24.19 20.20
N ASP A 41 5.81 -24.31 21.50
CA ASP A 41 6.84 -25.09 22.20
C ASP A 41 8.30 -24.66 21.89
N GLY A 42 8.52 -23.45 21.35
CA GLY A 42 9.85 -22.94 21.03
C GLY A 42 10.55 -23.64 19.87
N LYS A 43 9.84 -24.49 19.09
CA LYS A 43 10.43 -25.26 17.98
C LYS A 43 10.56 -24.43 16.71
N TYR A 44 11.35 -23.34 16.78
CA TYR A 44 11.60 -22.44 15.67
C TYR A 44 13.03 -21.89 15.70
N TRP A 45 13.42 -21.28 14.61
CA TRP A 45 14.66 -20.55 14.44
C TRP A 45 14.40 -19.06 14.53
N ASN A 46 15.19 -18.33 15.30
CA ASN A 46 15.30 -16.87 15.20
C ASN A 46 16.47 -16.57 14.25
N ILE A 47 16.18 -15.98 13.10
CA ILE A 47 17.17 -15.63 12.09
C ILE A 47 17.20 -14.12 11.95
N TYR A 48 18.20 -13.49 12.55
CA TYR A 48 18.44 -12.06 12.35
C TYR A 48 19.25 -11.86 11.08
N VAL A 49 18.78 -10.97 10.21
CA VAL A 49 19.43 -10.59 8.95
C VAL A 49 19.84 -9.13 9.06
N GLU A 50 21.14 -8.86 9.00
CA GLU A 50 21.67 -7.52 9.15
C GLU A 50 22.51 -7.14 7.92
N TYR A 51 22.34 -5.89 7.46
CA TYR A 51 23.12 -5.31 6.37
C TYR A 51 23.88 -4.09 6.86
N ALA A 52 25.17 -4.00 6.50
CA ALA A 52 26.02 -2.89 6.85
C ALA A 52 26.95 -2.51 5.69
N LYS A 53 27.29 -1.23 5.59
CA LYS A 53 28.35 -0.75 4.68
C LYS A 53 29.57 -0.35 5.50
N SER A 54 30.76 -0.70 4.99
CA SER A 54 32.00 -0.22 5.57
C SER A 54 32.16 1.28 5.31
N ARG A 55 32.59 2.04 6.34
CA ARG A 55 32.92 3.46 6.18
C ARG A 55 34.18 3.65 5.35
N GLN A 56 35.16 2.74 5.48
CA GLN A 56 36.42 2.78 4.73
C GLN A 56 36.23 2.41 3.27
N ASN A 57 35.26 1.50 2.99
CA ASN A 57 34.90 1.09 1.62
C ASN A 57 33.37 1.06 1.44
N PRO A 58 32.75 2.21 1.15
CA PRO A 58 31.28 2.33 1.07
C PRO A 58 30.68 1.56 -0.12
N LYS A 59 31.49 1.06 -1.03
CA LYS A 59 31.03 0.18 -2.13
C LYS A 59 30.89 -1.29 -1.70
N GLN A 60 31.40 -1.67 -0.53
CA GLN A 60 31.20 -3.00 0.03
C GLN A 60 29.89 -3.09 0.79
N LEU A 61 29.11 -4.13 0.51
CA LEU A 61 27.91 -4.46 1.26
C LEU A 61 28.16 -5.74 2.05
N TRP A 62 28.10 -5.63 3.36
CA TRP A 62 28.23 -6.74 4.30
C TRP A 62 26.85 -7.22 4.74
N CYS A 63 26.67 -8.52 4.87
CA CYS A 63 25.53 -9.13 5.49
C CYS A 63 25.97 -10.08 6.61
N ARG A 64 25.23 -10.06 7.71
CA ARG A 64 25.37 -10.99 8.84
C ARG A 64 24.03 -11.67 9.06
N TYR A 65 24.03 -12.99 9.13
CA TYR A 65 22.94 -13.77 9.67
C TYR A 65 23.34 -14.21 11.09
N THR A 66 22.55 -13.87 12.09
CA THR A 66 22.65 -14.46 13.43
C THR A 66 21.50 -15.43 13.59
N ILE A 67 21.81 -16.71 13.67
CA ILE A 67 20.85 -17.80 13.71
C ILE A 67 20.86 -18.40 15.10
N HIS A 68 19.69 -18.42 15.73
CA HIS A 68 19.51 -18.97 17.08
C HIS A 68 18.47 -20.10 17.04
N ASN A 69 18.84 -21.26 17.62
CA ASN A 69 17.90 -22.34 17.88
C ASN A 69 17.08 -21.99 19.12
N ALA A 70 15.81 -21.60 18.96
CA ALA A 70 14.96 -21.23 20.09
C ALA A 70 14.56 -22.43 20.94
N ASN A 71 14.62 -23.66 20.40
CA ASN A 71 14.36 -24.88 21.14
C ASN A 71 15.45 -25.11 22.21
N GLN A 72 15.03 -25.18 23.44
CA GLN A 72 15.92 -25.38 24.61
C GLN A 72 16.21 -26.84 24.90
N ASP A 73 15.50 -27.78 24.29
CA ASP A 73 15.54 -29.20 24.62
C ASP A 73 16.28 -30.03 23.58
N GLU A 74 16.17 -29.67 22.28
CA GLU A 74 16.65 -30.48 21.18
C GLU A 74 17.60 -29.73 20.23
N SER A 75 18.60 -30.48 19.75
CA SER A 75 19.42 -29.98 18.62
C SER A 75 18.64 -30.04 17.30
N ALA A 76 18.77 -29.03 16.49
CA ALA A 76 18.10 -28.95 15.20
C ALA A 76 19.05 -28.64 14.05
N THR A 77 18.67 -29.00 12.83
CA THR A 77 19.44 -28.75 11.60
C THR A 77 18.69 -27.77 10.72
N LEU A 78 19.41 -26.75 10.20
CA LEU A 78 18.89 -25.75 9.28
C LEU A 78 19.72 -25.76 7.99
N LYS A 79 19.07 -25.71 6.86
CA LYS A 79 19.71 -25.41 5.56
C LYS A 79 19.49 -23.95 5.23
N LEU A 80 20.54 -23.14 5.31
CA LEU A 80 20.53 -21.72 4.96
C LEU A 80 21.07 -21.56 3.55
N LEU A 81 20.33 -20.84 2.69
CA LEU A 81 20.69 -20.62 1.29
C LEU A 81 20.60 -19.13 0.90
N PRO A 82 21.60 -18.28 1.23
CA PRO A 82 21.72 -16.96 0.64
C PRO A 82 21.78 -17.06 -0.88
N GLN A 83 21.01 -16.21 -1.58
CA GLN A 83 20.90 -16.29 -3.03
C GLN A 83 21.21 -14.94 -3.68
N PHE A 84 21.84 -15.01 -4.86
CA PHE A 84 22.17 -13.87 -5.72
C PHE A 84 21.67 -14.14 -7.12
N TRP A 85 21.00 -13.17 -7.74
CA TRP A 85 20.50 -13.29 -9.10
C TRP A 85 20.34 -11.92 -9.76
N PHE A 86 20.25 -11.90 -11.09
CA PHE A 86 19.94 -10.71 -11.85
C PHE A 86 18.43 -10.58 -12.05
N ARG A 87 17.90 -9.37 -11.90
CA ARG A 87 16.48 -9.09 -12.04
C ARG A 87 15.99 -9.08 -13.48
N LYS A 88 16.85 -8.67 -14.44
CA LYS A 88 16.55 -8.77 -15.88
C LYS A 88 16.71 -10.20 -16.35
N CYS A 89 15.61 -10.81 -16.84
CA CYS A 89 15.71 -12.04 -17.63
C CYS A 89 16.41 -11.73 -18.94
N ILE A 90 17.42 -12.54 -19.30
CA ILE A 90 18.28 -12.40 -20.51
C ILE A 90 17.48 -12.57 -21.83
N ASN A 91 16.16 -12.72 -21.78
CA ASN A 91 15.31 -12.93 -22.97
C ASN A 91 14.97 -11.66 -23.78
N ASP A 92 15.47 -10.49 -23.38
CA ASP A 92 15.34 -9.26 -24.18
C ASP A 92 16.39 -9.19 -25.30
N LYS A 93 16.53 -10.26 -26.09
CA LYS A 93 17.46 -10.37 -27.24
C LYS A 93 17.01 -9.60 -28.48
N GLN A 94 16.13 -8.61 -28.40
CA GLN A 94 15.56 -8.02 -29.62
C GLN A 94 15.80 -6.52 -29.89
N ASP A 95 16.52 -5.78 -29.07
CA ASP A 95 16.59 -4.33 -29.35
C ASP A 95 17.96 -3.71 -29.61
N ASN A 96 19.03 -4.49 -29.90
CA ASN A 96 20.31 -3.88 -30.35
C ASN A 96 21.05 -4.73 -31.37
N GLU A 97 20.57 -4.74 -32.59
CA GLU A 97 21.34 -5.32 -33.75
C GLU A 97 22.50 -4.44 -34.23
N ASN A 98 22.69 -3.24 -33.68
CA ASN A 98 23.69 -2.26 -34.17
C ASN A 98 24.82 -1.93 -33.19
N ALA A 99 25.02 -2.68 -32.09
CA ALA A 99 26.18 -2.44 -31.24
C ALA A 99 27.37 -3.31 -31.66
N SER A 100 28.43 -2.67 -32.15
CA SER A 100 29.69 -3.27 -32.55
C SER A 100 30.53 -3.86 -31.40
N GLN A 101 30.06 -3.80 -30.17
CA GLN A 101 30.58 -4.55 -29.01
C GLN A 101 29.38 -5.08 -28.21
N LYS A 102 29.12 -6.40 -28.31
CA LYS A 102 28.13 -7.05 -27.47
C LYS A 102 28.60 -6.94 -26.01
N PRO A 103 27.85 -6.29 -25.11
CA PRO A 103 28.16 -6.37 -23.68
C PRO A 103 28.14 -7.83 -23.25
N GLN A 104 29.08 -8.20 -22.39
CA GLN A 104 29.16 -9.55 -21.84
C GLN A 104 27.84 -9.82 -21.08
N SER A 105 27.14 -10.91 -21.44
CA SER A 105 25.86 -11.22 -20.79
C SER A 105 26.05 -11.35 -19.28
N PRO A 106 25.17 -10.77 -18.45
CA PRO A 106 25.22 -10.89 -17.00
C PRO A 106 25.32 -12.35 -16.56
N HIS A 107 26.28 -12.69 -15.71
CA HIS A 107 26.45 -14.03 -15.16
C HIS A 107 27.18 -14.04 -13.82
N ILE A 108 27.00 -15.11 -13.07
CA ILE A 108 27.67 -15.39 -11.81
C ILE A 108 28.43 -16.70 -11.99
N MET A 109 29.70 -16.72 -11.64
CA MET A 109 30.54 -17.91 -11.78
C MET A 109 31.36 -18.14 -10.51
N GLN A 110 31.61 -19.40 -10.19
CA GLN A 110 32.46 -19.77 -9.08
C GLN A 110 33.95 -19.45 -9.41
N ILE A 111 34.67 -18.83 -8.47
CA ILE A 111 36.11 -18.59 -8.57
C ILE A 111 36.87 -19.60 -7.73
N ASN A 112 36.45 -19.78 -6.49
CA ASN A 112 36.98 -20.74 -5.53
C ASN A 112 35.85 -21.38 -4.72
N GLU A 113 36.16 -22.12 -3.65
CA GLU A 113 35.17 -22.87 -2.88
C GLU A 113 34.13 -22.00 -2.17
N ASP A 114 34.46 -20.76 -1.83
CA ASP A 114 33.65 -19.86 -1.03
C ASP A 114 33.38 -18.50 -1.71
N THR A 115 33.80 -18.33 -2.96
CA THR A 115 33.68 -17.03 -3.66
C THR A 115 33.12 -17.21 -5.07
N ALA A 116 32.16 -16.37 -5.40
CA ALA A 116 31.61 -16.24 -6.75
C ALA A 116 31.90 -14.84 -7.32
N GLN A 117 32.22 -14.80 -8.62
CA GLN A 117 32.31 -13.57 -9.39
C GLN A 117 30.95 -13.24 -10.00
N VAL A 118 30.56 -11.99 -9.91
CA VAL A 118 29.36 -11.41 -10.51
C VAL A 118 29.79 -10.45 -11.61
N ILE A 119 29.45 -10.75 -12.85
CA ILE A 119 29.71 -9.88 -14.01
C ILE A 119 28.39 -9.26 -14.42
N TYR A 120 28.32 -7.94 -14.41
CA TYR A 120 27.10 -7.16 -14.68
C TYR A 120 27.41 -5.83 -15.37
N ASP A 121 26.43 -5.20 -15.98
CA ASP A 121 26.58 -3.93 -16.70
C ASP A 121 27.12 -2.78 -15.83
N LEU A 122 26.87 -2.84 -14.49
CA LEU A 122 27.37 -1.85 -13.54
C LEU A 122 28.81 -2.11 -13.07
N GLY A 123 29.46 -3.16 -13.56
CA GLY A 123 30.82 -3.56 -13.20
C GLY A 123 30.94 -5.00 -12.73
N ASN A 124 32.16 -5.38 -12.39
CA ASN A 124 32.45 -6.69 -11.84
C ASN A 124 32.48 -6.65 -10.33
N PHE A 125 31.87 -7.63 -9.70
CA PHE A 125 31.81 -7.77 -8.24
C PHE A 125 32.28 -9.17 -7.85
N SER A 126 32.65 -9.32 -6.59
CA SER A 126 32.83 -10.63 -5.96
C SER A 126 31.91 -10.77 -4.77
N VAL A 127 31.32 -11.94 -4.59
CA VAL A 127 30.59 -12.34 -3.39
C VAL A 127 31.39 -13.41 -2.68
N SER A 128 31.82 -13.14 -1.47
CA SER A 128 32.60 -14.08 -0.65
C SER A 128 31.79 -14.48 0.58
N PHE A 129 31.85 -15.78 0.91
CA PHE A 129 31.17 -16.40 2.04
C PHE A 129 32.20 -17.06 2.93
N ASP A 130 32.19 -16.73 4.20
CA ASP A 130 33.03 -17.44 5.18
C ASP A 130 32.28 -17.61 6.49
N ILE A 131 32.39 -18.74 7.09
CA ILE A 131 31.97 -19.02 8.45
C ILE A 131 32.98 -19.89 9.15
N ASN A 132 33.66 -19.38 10.15
CA ASN A 132 34.40 -20.20 11.16
C ASN A 132 34.89 -21.55 10.63
N ASN A 133 35.47 -21.58 9.43
CA ASN A 133 35.89 -22.76 8.67
C ASN A 133 34.76 -23.68 8.11
N GLN A 134 33.49 -23.28 8.15
CA GLN A 134 32.44 -23.99 7.42
C GLN A 134 32.23 -23.32 6.07
N ARG A 135 32.67 -23.96 4.99
CA ARG A 135 32.52 -23.47 3.63
C ARG A 135 31.14 -23.86 3.07
N PRO A 136 30.45 -22.97 2.36
CA PRO A 136 29.21 -23.32 1.71
C PRO A 136 29.42 -24.21 0.49
N THR A 137 28.38 -24.94 0.11
CA THR A 137 28.30 -25.49 -1.25
C THR A 137 27.67 -24.46 -2.19
N LEU A 138 28.44 -23.98 -3.17
CA LEU A 138 27.91 -23.03 -4.18
C LEU A 138 27.11 -23.77 -5.24
N LEU A 139 25.83 -23.39 -5.40
CA LEU A 139 24.89 -23.93 -6.37
C LEU A 139 24.59 -22.89 -7.44
N PHE A 140 24.51 -23.32 -8.71
CA PHE A 140 24.27 -22.42 -9.84
C PHE A 140 23.11 -22.87 -10.69
N THR A 141 22.27 -21.91 -11.06
CA THR A 141 21.15 -22.06 -12.01
C THR A 141 21.00 -20.80 -12.84
N ASP A 142 20.02 -20.76 -13.74
CA ASP A 142 19.57 -19.52 -14.36
C ASP A 142 18.32 -19.01 -13.67
N ASN A 143 18.18 -17.68 -13.56
CA ASN A 143 16.98 -17.05 -13.06
C ASN A 143 15.90 -16.95 -14.16
N LYS A 144 15.44 -18.11 -14.62
CA LYS A 144 14.41 -18.28 -15.64
C LYS A 144 13.43 -19.36 -15.22
N ASP A 145 12.21 -19.23 -15.68
CA ASP A 145 11.17 -20.25 -15.53
C ASP A 145 11.31 -21.32 -16.61
N ASP A 146 10.82 -22.52 -16.34
CA ASP A 146 10.61 -23.61 -17.30
C ASP A 146 9.12 -23.98 -17.37
N PRO A 147 8.24 -23.08 -17.84
CA PRO A 147 6.79 -23.26 -17.78
C PRO A 147 6.25 -24.39 -18.66
N GLY A 148 7.08 -24.91 -19.58
CA GLY A 148 6.71 -26.04 -20.43
C GLY A 148 7.31 -27.38 -19.99
N GLY A 149 8.16 -27.38 -18.96
CA GLY A 149 8.90 -28.57 -18.56
C GLY A 149 9.90 -29.08 -19.61
N GLU A 150 10.21 -28.27 -20.64
CA GLU A 150 11.05 -28.65 -21.78
C GLU A 150 12.48 -29.03 -21.38
N SER A 151 13.00 -28.35 -20.34
CA SER A 151 14.34 -28.67 -19.79
C SER A 151 14.27 -29.65 -18.62
N GLY A 152 13.09 -30.16 -18.25
CA GLY A 152 12.90 -30.96 -17.04
C GLY A 152 13.31 -30.24 -15.75
N GLY A 153 13.27 -28.89 -15.76
CA GLY A 153 13.68 -28.03 -14.64
C GLY A 153 15.21 -27.91 -14.48
N PHE A 154 16.00 -28.47 -15.38
CA PHE A 154 17.47 -28.42 -15.31
C PHE A 154 17.97 -26.97 -15.44
N GLY A 155 18.71 -26.53 -14.42
CA GLY A 155 19.34 -25.23 -14.42
C GLY A 155 18.35 -24.05 -14.40
N CYS A 156 17.07 -24.25 -14.05
CA CYS A 156 16.06 -23.21 -13.91
C CYS A 156 16.00 -22.71 -12.45
N LYS A 157 15.25 -21.66 -12.17
CA LYS A 157 15.24 -21.02 -10.84
C LYS A 157 14.70 -21.93 -9.73
N ASP A 158 13.85 -22.90 -10.03
CA ASP A 158 13.29 -23.91 -9.13
C ASP A 158 14.26 -25.07 -8.80
N ALA A 159 15.37 -25.19 -9.54
CA ALA A 159 16.34 -26.24 -9.33
C ALA A 159 16.89 -26.28 -7.88
N PHE A 160 16.99 -25.16 -7.17
CA PHE A 160 17.41 -25.16 -5.78
C PHE A 160 16.41 -25.87 -4.88
N HIS A 161 15.12 -25.71 -5.12
CA HIS A 161 14.06 -26.39 -4.41
C HIS A 161 14.18 -27.91 -4.60
N ARG A 162 14.30 -28.38 -5.84
CA ARG A 162 14.48 -29.80 -6.17
C ARG A 162 15.75 -30.39 -5.57
N TYR A 163 16.84 -29.61 -5.60
CA TYR A 163 18.12 -30.01 -5.01
C TYR A 163 18.02 -30.22 -3.50
N LEU A 164 17.34 -29.30 -2.79
CA LEU A 164 17.28 -29.31 -1.32
C LEU A 164 16.22 -30.26 -0.76
N ILE A 165 15.04 -30.32 -1.37
CA ILE A 165 13.88 -31.05 -0.85
C ILE A 165 13.82 -32.47 -1.43
N TRP A 166 13.98 -32.61 -2.75
CA TRP A 166 13.89 -33.90 -3.41
C TRP A 166 15.25 -34.60 -3.61
N ASN A 167 16.33 -33.96 -3.12
CA ASN A 167 17.72 -34.46 -3.25
C ASN A 167 18.15 -34.74 -4.70
N ASP A 168 17.56 -34.03 -5.67
CA ASP A 168 17.90 -34.12 -7.09
C ASP A 168 19.15 -33.30 -7.36
N ARG A 169 20.32 -33.93 -7.17
CA ARG A 169 21.63 -33.27 -7.31
C ARG A 169 21.97 -32.87 -8.72
N ALA A 170 21.36 -33.51 -9.73
CA ALA A 170 21.69 -33.30 -11.13
C ALA A 170 21.06 -32.05 -11.72
N VAL A 171 20.05 -31.45 -11.06
CA VAL A 171 19.28 -30.33 -11.62
C VAL A 171 20.02 -28.99 -11.63
N VAL A 172 21.06 -28.83 -10.82
CA VAL A 172 21.93 -27.63 -10.80
C VAL A 172 23.03 -27.72 -11.83
N LYS A 173 23.54 -26.57 -12.27
CA LYS A 173 24.55 -26.50 -13.33
C LYS A 173 25.91 -26.97 -12.85
N SER A 174 26.43 -28.04 -13.47
CA SER A 174 27.75 -28.61 -13.17
C SER A 174 28.92 -27.72 -13.56
N ASN A 175 28.73 -26.83 -14.56
CA ASN A 175 29.74 -25.87 -15.00
C ASN A 175 29.95 -24.69 -14.04
N LYS A 176 29.22 -24.67 -12.94
CA LYS A 176 29.32 -23.66 -11.87
C LYS A 176 29.24 -22.20 -12.36
N CYS A 177 28.35 -21.96 -13.30
CA CYS A 177 28.07 -20.66 -13.88
C CYS A 177 26.57 -20.53 -14.23
N GLY A 178 25.96 -19.37 -13.94
CA GLY A 178 24.58 -19.13 -14.26
C GLY A 178 24.17 -17.68 -13.98
N THR A 179 22.90 -17.39 -14.10
CA THR A 179 22.37 -16.07 -13.76
C THR A 179 21.76 -16.02 -12.35
N LYS A 180 21.83 -17.15 -11.62
CA LYS A 180 21.45 -17.28 -10.21
C LYS A 180 22.45 -18.20 -9.50
N CYS A 181 22.88 -17.79 -8.31
CA CYS A 181 23.78 -18.54 -7.44
C CYS A 181 23.18 -18.60 -6.04
N GLY A 182 23.32 -19.74 -5.37
CA GLY A 182 23.00 -19.94 -3.96
C GLY A 182 24.19 -20.51 -3.20
N ALA A 183 24.43 -20.03 -1.99
CA ALA A 183 25.44 -20.57 -1.09
C ALA A 183 24.76 -21.41 -0.02
N LEU A 184 24.84 -22.72 -0.11
CA LEU A 184 24.19 -23.65 0.81
C LEU A 184 25.07 -23.92 2.03
N PHE A 185 24.52 -23.59 3.19
CA PHE A 185 25.09 -23.96 4.51
C PHE A 185 24.17 -24.98 5.19
N GLU A 186 24.73 -26.09 5.63
CA GLU A 186 24.03 -27.07 6.47
C GLU A 186 24.52 -26.89 7.92
N LEU A 187 23.65 -26.34 8.76
CA LEU A 187 23.94 -25.89 10.13
C LEU A 187 23.22 -26.78 11.12
N ARG A 188 23.97 -27.35 12.07
CA ARG A 188 23.40 -28.08 13.21
C ARG A 188 23.71 -27.32 14.49
N LEU A 189 22.68 -26.92 15.22
CA LEU A 189 22.82 -26.16 16.46
C LEU A 189 22.27 -26.95 17.63
N SER A 190 23.00 -26.90 18.77
CA SER A 190 22.55 -27.42 20.05
C SER A 190 21.32 -26.67 20.58
N PRO A 191 20.60 -27.19 21.59
CA PRO A 191 19.56 -26.45 22.26
C PRO A 191 20.03 -25.06 22.70
N GLY A 192 19.24 -24.01 22.41
CA GLY A 192 19.60 -22.61 22.72
C GLY A 192 20.89 -22.11 22.05
N GLY A 193 21.49 -22.87 21.13
CA GLY A 193 22.74 -22.51 20.45
C GLY A 193 22.56 -21.44 19.39
N SER A 194 23.64 -20.69 19.11
CA SER A 194 23.65 -19.65 18.06
C SER A 194 24.89 -19.78 17.19
N ILE A 195 24.75 -19.32 15.93
CA ILE A 195 25.86 -19.20 14.97
C ILE A 195 25.70 -17.92 14.17
N GLU A 196 26.83 -17.34 13.76
CA GLU A 196 26.86 -16.20 12.85
C GLU A 196 27.41 -16.64 11.50
N VAL A 197 26.72 -16.17 10.40
CA VAL A 197 27.09 -16.39 9.01
C VAL A 197 27.30 -15.07 8.35
N TYR A 198 28.42 -14.88 7.65
CA TYR A 198 28.73 -13.63 6.97
C TYR A 198 28.91 -13.82 5.47
N TRP A 199 28.57 -12.81 4.70
CA TRP A 199 29.01 -12.63 3.34
C TRP A 199 29.26 -11.16 3.03
N VAL A 200 30.09 -10.91 2.03
CA VAL A 200 30.39 -9.57 1.52
C VAL A 200 30.30 -9.53 0.00
N LEU A 201 29.57 -8.54 -0.50
CA LEU A 201 29.60 -8.14 -1.91
C LEU A 201 30.60 -6.99 -2.05
N SER A 202 31.63 -7.16 -2.88
CA SER A 202 32.71 -6.20 -3.06
C SER A 202 32.90 -5.89 -4.55
N PRO A 203 33.06 -4.61 -4.97
CA PRO A 203 33.58 -4.30 -6.30
C PRO A 203 35.07 -4.70 -6.33
N GLU A 204 35.51 -5.23 -7.45
CA GLU A 204 36.87 -5.72 -7.70
C GLU A 204 37.22 -7.11 -7.14
N PHE A 205 38.08 -7.78 -7.90
CA PHE A 205 38.70 -9.05 -7.58
C PHE A 205 39.76 -8.90 -6.49
N SER A 206 39.34 -8.67 -5.24
CA SER A 206 40.26 -8.94 -4.14
C SER A 206 39.94 -10.32 -3.60
N GLN A 207 40.94 -11.23 -3.59
CA GLN A 207 40.90 -12.36 -2.69
C GLN A 207 40.87 -11.76 -1.27
N MET A 208 39.68 -11.45 -0.78
CA MET A 208 39.54 -11.00 0.59
C MET A 208 39.47 -12.24 1.46
N ASN A 209 40.54 -12.46 2.22
CA ASN A 209 40.34 -13.21 3.45
C ASN A 209 39.34 -12.45 4.31
N LEU A 210 38.14 -13.00 4.51
CA LEU A 210 37.13 -12.44 5.38
C LEU A 210 37.71 -12.38 6.80
N ASP A 211 38.15 -11.20 7.24
CA ASP A 211 38.48 -10.98 8.63
C ASP A 211 37.19 -10.79 9.43
N LEU A 212 36.78 -11.85 10.14
CA LEU A 212 35.58 -11.85 10.97
C LEU A 212 35.61 -10.78 12.06
N GLN A 213 36.81 -10.45 12.58
CA GLN A 213 36.93 -9.38 13.60
C GLN A 213 36.64 -8.01 12.96
N ALA A 214 37.17 -7.76 11.78
CA ALA A 214 36.86 -6.54 11.03
C ALA A 214 35.40 -6.48 10.62
N ALA A 215 34.79 -7.61 10.21
CA ALA A 215 33.37 -7.68 9.92
C ALA A 215 32.51 -7.32 11.14
N LYS A 216 32.74 -7.94 12.30
CA LYS A 216 32.03 -7.63 13.54
C LYS A 216 32.10 -6.15 13.88
N LYS A 217 33.30 -5.59 13.82
CA LYS A 217 33.54 -4.17 14.09
C LYS A 217 32.68 -3.26 13.18
N ILE A 218 32.52 -3.59 11.88
CA ILE A 218 31.67 -2.82 10.95
C ILE A 218 30.22 -2.80 11.45
N PHE A 219 29.68 -3.95 11.87
CA PHE A 219 28.30 -4.01 12.37
C PHE A 219 28.13 -3.24 13.67
N ASP A 220 29.08 -3.35 14.61
CA ASP A 220 29.05 -2.65 15.89
C ASP A 220 29.09 -1.14 15.68
N GLU A 221 30.01 -0.64 14.85
CA GLU A 221 30.11 0.79 14.50
C GLU A 221 28.80 1.31 13.86
N ARG A 222 28.17 0.55 12.95
CA ARG A 222 26.90 0.94 12.31
C ARG A 222 25.75 0.93 13.30
N LEU A 223 25.76 0.01 14.28
CA LEU A 223 24.76 -0.03 15.34
C LEU A 223 24.86 1.18 16.28
N GLU A 224 26.09 1.52 16.72
CA GLU A 224 26.34 2.70 17.53
C GLU A 224 25.90 3.98 16.83
N GLU A 225 26.25 4.16 15.54
CA GLU A 225 25.82 5.31 14.76
C GLU A 225 24.29 5.39 14.61
N ALA A 226 23.63 4.25 14.41
CA ALA A 226 22.18 4.22 14.36
C ALA A 226 21.56 4.60 15.73
N ASN A 227 22.14 4.13 16.84
CA ASN A 227 21.67 4.51 18.17
C ASN A 227 21.85 6.00 18.40
N ASP A 228 23.02 6.57 18.11
CA ASP A 228 23.29 7.98 18.23
C ASP A 228 22.36 8.84 17.39
N PHE A 229 22.00 8.39 16.18
CA PHE A 229 21.07 9.08 15.30
C PHE A 229 19.67 9.14 15.92
N TYR A 230 19.13 8.00 16.34
CA TYR A 230 17.79 7.96 16.93
C TYR A 230 17.72 8.61 18.30
N ASP A 231 18.78 8.57 19.10
CA ASP A 231 18.84 9.28 20.38
C ASP A 231 18.80 10.81 20.23
N LYS A 232 19.35 11.33 19.13
CA LYS A 232 19.24 12.75 18.78
C LYS A 232 17.88 13.10 18.20
N LEU A 233 17.25 12.16 17.49
CA LEU A 233 15.96 12.38 16.84
C LEU A 233 14.81 12.37 17.84
N PHE A 234 14.84 11.46 18.80
CA PHE A 234 13.71 11.24 19.72
C PHE A 234 13.78 12.19 20.92
N PRO A 235 12.65 12.72 21.39
CA PRO A 235 12.59 13.50 22.61
C PRO A 235 13.16 12.73 23.81
N ILE A 236 13.88 13.44 24.67
CA ILE A 236 14.48 12.86 25.90
C ILE A 236 13.39 12.33 26.84
N SER A 237 12.21 12.94 26.83
CA SER A 237 11.05 12.53 27.63
C SER A 237 10.44 11.19 27.23
N TRP A 238 10.79 10.63 26.07
CA TRP A 238 10.23 9.37 25.63
C TRP A 238 10.76 8.20 26.47
N ALA A 239 9.80 7.36 26.93
CA ALA A 239 10.12 6.09 27.55
C ALA A 239 10.76 5.13 26.52
N ASN A 240 11.49 4.11 27.01
CA ASN A 240 12.13 3.11 26.14
C ASN A 240 11.13 2.43 25.21
N GLU A 241 9.90 2.22 25.68
CA GLU A 241 8.86 1.59 24.87
C GLU A 241 8.42 2.44 23.70
N GLN A 242 8.24 3.75 23.90
CA GLN A 242 7.93 4.69 22.81
C GLN A 242 9.07 4.75 21.78
N ARG A 243 10.33 4.71 22.24
CA ARG A 243 11.51 4.63 21.36
C ARG A 243 11.55 3.33 20.57
N ASN A 244 11.21 2.19 21.20
CA ASN A 244 11.13 0.89 20.55
C ASN A 244 10.09 0.86 19.45
N ILE A 245 8.86 1.31 19.72
CA ILE A 245 7.78 1.43 18.75
C ILE A 245 8.21 2.31 17.55
N ALA A 246 8.75 3.50 17.81
CA ALA A 246 9.18 4.41 16.77
C ALA A 246 10.32 3.83 15.90
N ARG A 247 11.32 3.18 16.52
CA ARG A 247 12.42 2.55 15.77
C ARG A 247 11.93 1.41 14.88
N GLN A 248 11.02 0.57 15.35
CA GLN A 248 10.45 -0.51 14.54
C GLN A 248 9.58 0.04 13.42
N ALA A 249 8.80 1.12 13.67
CA ALA A 249 8.04 1.80 12.63
C ALA A 249 8.94 2.40 11.53
N TYR A 250 10.02 3.08 11.91
CA TYR A 250 11.02 3.55 10.93
C TYR A 250 11.70 2.39 10.19
N ALA A 251 12.04 1.32 10.89
CA ALA A 251 12.65 0.16 10.25
C ALA A 251 11.72 -0.42 9.18
N GLY A 252 10.44 -0.64 9.50
CA GLY A 252 9.44 -1.11 8.55
C GLY A 252 9.26 -0.16 7.37
N LEU A 253 9.12 1.14 7.63
CA LEU A 253 9.00 2.17 6.59
C LEU A 253 10.20 2.17 5.64
N LEU A 254 11.43 2.09 6.16
CA LEU A 254 12.64 2.05 5.34
C LEU A 254 12.79 0.73 4.56
N TRP A 255 12.27 -0.39 5.09
CA TRP A 255 12.23 -1.67 4.39
C TRP A 255 11.12 -1.74 3.32
N SER A 256 10.14 -0.85 3.33
CA SER A 256 9.09 -0.78 2.31
C SER A 256 9.56 -0.19 0.98
N LYS A 257 10.80 0.30 0.90
CA LYS A 257 11.44 0.73 -0.35
C LYS A 257 11.66 -0.47 -1.26
N GLN A 258 10.98 -0.48 -2.41
CA GLN A 258 11.05 -1.56 -3.38
C GLN A 258 11.38 -1.01 -4.75
N PHE A 259 12.11 -1.80 -5.54
CA PHE A 259 12.32 -1.48 -6.94
C PHE A 259 11.03 -1.75 -7.72
N TYR A 260 10.46 -0.70 -8.29
CA TYR A 260 9.27 -0.77 -9.11
C TYR A 260 9.65 -0.67 -10.57
N SER A 261 9.33 -1.72 -11.34
CA SER A 261 9.60 -1.78 -12.78
C SER A 261 8.31 -2.08 -13.52
N TYR A 262 7.80 -1.08 -14.24
CA TYR A 262 6.59 -1.22 -15.04
C TYR A 262 6.79 -0.62 -16.42
N ASP A 263 6.79 -1.47 -17.46
CA ASP A 263 6.91 -1.11 -18.87
C ASP A 263 5.60 -1.45 -19.60
N VAL A 264 4.78 -0.42 -19.81
CA VAL A 264 3.44 -0.57 -20.43
C VAL A 264 3.54 -1.13 -21.84
N LYS A 265 4.56 -0.75 -22.61
CA LYS A 265 4.76 -1.24 -23.98
C LYS A 265 5.06 -2.75 -24.00
N THR A 266 5.91 -3.20 -23.08
CA THR A 266 6.23 -4.62 -22.93
C THR A 266 5.04 -5.42 -22.40
N TRP A 267 4.32 -4.87 -21.42
CA TRP A 267 3.13 -5.49 -20.85
C TRP A 267 2.03 -5.68 -21.90
N THR A 268 1.70 -4.65 -22.66
CA THR A 268 0.68 -4.73 -23.74
C THR A 268 1.06 -5.71 -24.85
N LYS A 269 2.35 -5.78 -25.23
CA LYS A 269 2.82 -6.76 -26.20
C LYS A 269 2.69 -8.21 -25.67
N LYS A 270 3.08 -8.47 -24.43
CA LYS A 270 2.97 -9.78 -23.80
C LYS A 270 1.52 -10.22 -23.68
N LYS A 271 0.61 -9.32 -23.31
CA LYS A 271 -0.83 -9.58 -23.25
C LYS A 271 -1.39 -9.97 -24.61
N ALA A 272 -1.10 -9.21 -25.67
CA ALA A 272 -1.55 -9.51 -27.04
C ALA A 272 -1.02 -10.87 -27.54
N LEU A 273 0.20 -11.25 -27.16
CA LEU A 273 0.77 -12.58 -27.49
C LEU A 273 0.05 -13.70 -26.73
N ARG A 274 -0.31 -13.51 -25.47
CA ARG A 274 -1.06 -14.49 -24.68
C ARG A 274 -2.48 -14.68 -25.22
N GLU A 275 -3.16 -13.60 -25.59
CA GLU A 275 -4.49 -13.65 -26.19
C GLU A 275 -4.47 -14.38 -27.54
N ARG A 276 -3.45 -14.13 -28.38
CA ARG A 276 -3.27 -14.88 -29.64
C ARG A 276 -3.03 -16.37 -29.38
N LYS A 277 -2.26 -16.74 -28.35
CA LYS A 277 -2.07 -18.14 -27.96
C LYS A 277 -3.35 -18.76 -27.44
N LYS A 278 -4.14 -18.07 -26.58
CA LYS A 278 -5.45 -18.56 -26.12
C LYS A 278 -6.43 -18.77 -27.29
N SER A 279 -6.48 -17.83 -28.23
CA SER A 279 -7.35 -17.96 -29.42
C SER A 279 -6.90 -19.07 -30.38
N SER A 280 -5.59 -19.28 -30.55
CA SER A 280 -5.06 -20.36 -31.37
C SER A 280 -5.32 -21.74 -30.72
N VAL A 281 -5.18 -21.86 -29.40
CA VAL A 281 -5.52 -23.09 -28.67
C VAL A 281 -7.04 -23.35 -28.73
N ALA A 282 -7.87 -22.33 -28.56
CA ALA A 282 -9.32 -22.43 -28.70
C ALA A 282 -9.74 -22.85 -30.14
N SER A 283 -9.05 -22.32 -31.17
CA SER A 283 -9.31 -22.71 -32.55
C SER A 283 -8.88 -24.15 -32.89
N VAL A 284 -7.75 -24.60 -32.29
CA VAL A 284 -7.32 -26.00 -32.42
C VAL A 284 -8.31 -26.95 -31.72
N ILE A 285 -8.75 -26.60 -30.50
CA ILE A 285 -9.76 -27.43 -29.79
C ILE A 285 -11.09 -27.45 -30.54
N SER A 286 -11.52 -26.31 -31.11
CA SER A 286 -12.76 -26.25 -31.92
C SER A 286 -12.59 -27.02 -33.26
N GLY A 287 -11.41 -26.95 -33.88
CA GLY A 287 -11.07 -27.71 -35.06
C GLY A 287 -11.04 -29.22 -34.80
N GLN A 288 -10.48 -29.68 -33.69
CA GLN A 288 -10.52 -31.07 -33.28
C GLN A 288 -11.94 -31.55 -32.93
N ARG A 289 -12.77 -30.73 -32.29
CA ARG A 289 -14.18 -31.03 -32.05
C ARG A 289 -15.01 -31.11 -33.35
N SER A 290 -14.70 -30.28 -34.35
CA SER A 290 -15.38 -30.35 -35.64
C SER A 290 -14.91 -31.54 -36.45
N ALA A 291 -13.63 -31.93 -36.39
CA ALA A 291 -13.11 -33.15 -36.99
C ALA A 291 -13.72 -34.41 -36.35
N LEU A 292 -13.82 -34.50 -35.02
CA LEU A 292 -14.47 -35.58 -34.32
C LEU A 292 -15.97 -35.69 -34.67
N LYS A 293 -16.67 -34.57 -34.81
CA LYS A 293 -18.09 -34.56 -35.26
C LYS A 293 -18.25 -34.94 -36.73
N SER A 294 -17.26 -34.66 -37.59
CA SER A 294 -17.29 -35.13 -38.99
C SER A 294 -16.95 -36.61 -39.13
N GLU A 295 -16.13 -37.18 -38.25
CA GLU A 295 -15.89 -38.62 -38.18
C GLU A 295 -17.09 -39.37 -37.60
N GLU A 296 -17.77 -38.82 -36.58
CA GLU A 296 -19.04 -39.39 -36.08
C GLU A 296 -20.20 -39.33 -37.12
N ALA A 297 -20.24 -38.28 -37.97
CA ALA A 297 -21.25 -38.19 -39.04
C ALA A 297 -20.95 -39.09 -40.24
N GLY A 298 -19.72 -39.57 -40.42
CA GLY A 298 -19.31 -40.51 -41.47
C GLY A 298 -19.49 -41.98 -41.10
N CYS A 299 -19.78 -42.31 -39.85
CA CYS A 299 -19.85 -43.68 -39.34
C CYS A 299 -21.24 -44.20 -39.05
N ILE A 300 -22.31 -43.54 -39.56
CA ILE A 300 -23.69 -44.06 -39.44
C ILE A 300 -24.10 -44.75 -40.76
N GLN A 301 -23.29 -45.60 -41.30
CA GLN A 301 -23.67 -46.71 -42.18
C GLN A 301 -22.61 -47.82 -42.13
N GLN A 302 -22.68 -48.65 -41.15
CA GLN A 302 -22.51 -50.11 -41.22
C GLN A 302 -22.14 -50.69 -39.83
N SER A 303 -22.97 -51.77 -39.56
CA SER A 303 -22.69 -52.90 -38.71
C SER A 303 -22.72 -52.83 -37.21
N THR A 304 -23.73 -53.45 -36.72
CA THR A 304 -23.90 -54.23 -35.49
C THR A 304 -22.70 -55.13 -35.14
N HIS A 305 -22.45 -55.20 -33.82
CA HIS A 305 -21.51 -56.04 -33.08
C HIS A 305 -20.08 -55.45 -32.90
N VAL A 306 -19.80 -55.01 -31.74
CA VAL A 306 -18.87 -55.61 -30.77
C VAL A 306 -18.93 -54.83 -29.49
N ASP A 307 -19.49 -55.38 -28.46
CA ASP A 307 -19.30 -55.02 -27.06
C ASP A 307 -17.85 -55.37 -26.64
N SER A 308 -17.38 -54.62 -25.60
CA SER A 308 -16.15 -54.88 -24.87
C SER A 308 -14.85 -54.47 -25.59
N VAL A 309 -14.38 -53.28 -25.26
CA VAL A 309 -13.06 -52.92 -24.76
C VAL A 309 -13.03 -51.38 -24.54
N VAL A 310 -13.49 -50.90 -23.40
CA VAL A 310 -13.10 -49.61 -22.85
C VAL A 310 -12.92 -49.77 -21.33
N SER A 311 -11.78 -50.24 -20.97
CA SER A 311 -11.26 -50.07 -19.58
C SER A 311 -9.75 -50.10 -19.67
N SER A 312 -9.16 -48.97 -19.67
CA SER A 312 -7.82 -48.64 -19.15
C SER A 312 -7.20 -47.43 -19.89
N VAL A 313 -7.65 -46.26 -19.57
CA VAL A 313 -6.73 -45.10 -19.55
C VAL A 313 -7.02 -44.37 -18.23
N ASN A 314 -6.09 -44.54 -17.33
CA ASN A 314 -6.07 -43.95 -16.03
C ASN A 314 -5.64 -42.48 -16.20
N PRO A 315 -6.46 -41.51 -15.80
CA PRO A 315 -6.03 -40.11 -15.78
C PRO A 315 -5.37 -39.80 -14.41
N ALA A 316 -4.16 -40.29 -14.25
CA ALA A 316 -3.33 -39.91 -13.11
C ALA A 316 -2.00 -39.41 -13.67
N HIS A 317 -1.71 -38.18 -13.31
CA HIS A 317 -0.51 -37.35 -13.49
C HIS A 317 -0.67 -36.21 -14.53
N ILE A 318 -1.42 -35.21 -14.11
CA ILE A 318 -1.13 -33.82 -14.45
C ILE A 318 -0.94 -33.12 -13.09
N PRO A 319 0.22 -32.52 -12.84
CA PRO A 319 0.44 -31.78 -11.58
C PRO A 319 -0.43 -30.52 -11.58
N LEU A 320 -1.40 -30.48 -10.71
CA LEU A 320 -2.30 -29.34 -10.47
C LEU A 320 -1.59 -28.14 -9.81
N GLU A 321 -0.31 -28.24 -9.49
CA GLU A 321 0.40 -27.22 -8.69
C GLU A 321 0.96 -26.03 -9.50
N GLU A 322 1.22 -26.18 -10.78
CA GLU A 322 1.79 -25.06 -11.56
C GLU A 322 0.75 -24.05 -12.06
N GLU A 323 -0.50 -24.47 -12.29
CA GLU A 323 -1.55 -23.51 -12.67
C GLU A 323 -1.98 -22.61 -11.50
N MET A 324 -1.85 -23.07 -10.25
CA MET A 324 -2.25 -22.27 -9.07
C MET A 324 -1.23 -21.18 -8.69
N LEU A 325 0.06 -21.36 -8.95
CA LEU A 325 1.09 -20.37 -8.60
C LEU A 325 1.16 -19.22 -9.63
N VAL A 326 0.95 -19.51 -10.90
CA VAL A 326 0.90 -18.50 -11.97
C VAL A 326 -0.37 -17.66 -11.87
N ASP A 327 -1.48 -18.25 -11.44
CA ASP A 327 -2.77 -17.57 -11.29
C ASP A 327 -2.79 -16.66 -10.03
N LYS A 328 -2.01 -16.99 -8.98
CA LYS A 328 -1.87 -16.11 -7.80
C LYS A 328 -1.08 -14.84 -8.10
N ASP A 329 0.00 -14.92 -8.84
CA ASP A 329 0.78 -13.73 -9.23
C ASP A 329 0.02 -12.83 -10.23
N GLU A 330 -0.81 -13.42 -11.09
CA GLU A 330 -1.68 -12.64 -11.99
C GLU A 330 -2.92 -12.09 -11.26
N LYS A 331 -3.53 -12.85 -10.35
CA LYS A 331 -4.68 -12.38 -9.55
C LYS A 331 -4.27 -11.28 -8.58
N ASN A 332 -3.10 -11.36 -7.98
CA ASN A 332 -2.60 -10.29 -7.11
C ASN A 332 -2.21 -9.02 -7.88
N LYS A 333 -1.86 -9.12 -9.17
CA LYS A 333 -1.63 -7.95 -10.02
C LYS A 333 -2.92 -7.30 -10.51
N GLU A 334 -4.01 -8.05 -10.60
CA GLU A 334 -5.34 -7.54 -10.97
C GLU A 334 -6.17 -7.11 -9.75
N ALA A 335 -5.89 -7.65 -8.56
CA ALA A 335 -6.65 -7.42 -7.33
C ALA A 335 -6.49 -6.04 -6.72
N GLY A 336 -5.51 -5.26 -7.15
CA GLY A 336 -5.28 -3.91 -6.67
C GLY A 336 -6.39 -2.91 -7.01
N CYS A 337 -7.28 -3.21 -7.93
CA CYS A 337 -8.26 -2.19 -8.38
C CYS A 337 -9.56 -2.71 -8.99
N SER A 338 -9.98 -3.88 -8.75
CA SER A 338 -11.34 -4.40 -9.00
C SER A 338 -11.33 -5.93 -9.01
N GLN A 339 -11.45 -6.56 -7.88
CA GLN A 339 -11.79 -7.98 -7.83
C GLN A 339 -13.31 -8.14 -7.77
N GLN A 340 -13.87 -8.49 -8.91
CA GLN A 340 -15.09 -9.25 -8.92
C GLN A 340 -14.69 -10.73 -8.93
N SER A 341 -14.90 -11.41 -7.81
CA SER A 341 -14.72 -12.85 -7.71
C SER A 341 -15.74 -13.53 -8.63
N THR A 342 -15.27 -14.19 -9.66
CA THR A 342 -16.09 -15.14 -10.38
C THR A 342 -15.92 -16.51 -9.76
N HIS A 343 -16.93 -16.99 -9.07
CA HIS A 343 -17.15 -18.43 -8.87
C HIS A 343 -17.31 -19.09 -10.24
N VAL A 344 -16.35 -19.92 -10.59
CA VAL A 344 -16.53 -20.84 -11.72
C VAL A 344 -17.07 -22.15 -11.16
N ASP A 345 -18.39 -22.23 -11.06
CA ASP A 345 -19.06 -23.49 -10.97
C ASP A 345 -19.11 -24.12 -12.36
N SER A 346 -18.63 -25.35 -12.42
CA SER A 346 -18.65 -26.23 -13.58
C SER A 346 -20.06 -26.48 -14.08
N VAL A 347 -20.49 -25.78 -15.14
CA VAL A 347 -21.54 -26.28 -16.05
C VAL A 347 -21.16 -25.87 -17.47
N VAL A 348 -20.68 -26.85 -18.22
CA VAL A 348 -20.56 -26.74 -19.68
C VAL A 348 -21.94 -26.85 -20.28
N SER A 349 -22.57 -25.74 -20.65
CA SER A 349 -23.71 -25.77 -21.58
C SER A 349 -23.67 -24.54 -22.48
N SER A 350 -23.58 -24.81 -23.79
CA SER A 350 -23.91 -24.01 -24.97
C SER A 350 -23.81 -22.48 -24.84
N VAL A 351 -22.67 -21.89 -25.25
CA VAL A 351 -22.49 -20.47 -25.39
C VAL A 351 -23.12 -19.97 -26.69
N ASN A 352 -24.16 -19.17 -26.57
CA ASN A 352 -24.71 -18.37 -27.65
C ASN A 352 -23.82 -17.12 -27.83
N PRO A 353 -23.36 -16.76 -29.04
CA PRO A 353 -22.35 -15.67 -29.25
C PRO A 353 -22.86 -14.26 -29.01
N ALA A 354 -24.04 -14.07 -28.44
CA ALA A 354 -24.64 -12.73 -28.28
C ALA A 354 -24.55 -12.11 -26.87
N HIS A 355 -23.93 -12.75 -25.91
CA HIS A 355 -23.73 -12.20 -24.55
C HIS A 355 -22.25 -12.17 -24.17
N THR A 356 -21.52 -11.18 -24.69
CA THR A 356 -20.34 -10.70 -23.97
C THR A 356 -20.82 -10.13 -22.63
N SER A 357 -20.31 -10.65 -21.53
CA SER A 357 -20.69 -10.20 -20.19
C SER A 357 -20.37 -8.71 -20.01
N LEU A 358 -21.13 -8.03 -19.18
CA LEU A 358 -20.86 -6.61 -18.84
C LEU A 358 -19.41 -6.45 -18.32
N GLU A 359 -18.89 -7.46 -17.66
CA GLU A 359 -17.52 -7.57 -17.13
C GLU A 359 -16.46 -7.58 -18.25
N GLU A 360 -16.66 -8.36 -19.31
CA GLU A 360 -15.75 -8.35 -20.46
C GLU A 360 -15.73 -6.99 -21.18
N LYS A 361 -16.86 -6.29 -21.23
CA LYS A 361 -16.93 -4.94 -21.79
C LYS A 361 -16.20 -3.92 -20.92
N ILE A 362 -16.32 -4.02 -19.60
CA ILE A 362 -15.63 -3.15 -18.63
C ILE A 362 -14.11 -3.41 -18.68
N LEU A 363 -13.67 -4.66 -18.75
CA LEU A 363 -12.26 -5.03 -18.91
C LEU A 363 -11.67 -4.50 -20.22
N VAL A 364 -12.39 -4.64 -21.33
CA VAL A 364 -11.99 -4.10 -22.63
C VAL A 364 -11.90 -2.57 -22.60
N GLU A 365 -12.84 -1.89 -21.94
CA GLU A 365 -12.81 -0.44 -21.79
C GLU A 365 -11.67 0.06 -20.90
N LYS A 366 -11.35 -0.67 -19.80
CA LYS A 366 -10.17 -0.41 -18.97
C LYS A 366 -8.86 -0.57 -19.76
N ASP A 367 -8.74 -1.61 -20.55
CA ASP A 367 -7.56 -1.87 -21.39
C ASP A 367 -7.39 -0.82 -22.50
N GLU A 368 -8.47 -0.31 -23.05
CA GLU A 368 -8.44 0.75 -24.07
C GLU A 368 -7.91 2.07 -23.50
N ARG A 369 -8.28 2.42 -22.28
CA ARG A 369 -7.78 3.62 -21.58
C ARG A 369 -6.27 3.54 -21.31
N ASN A 370 -5.75 2.37 -20.97
CA ASN A 370 -4.31 2.16 -20.72
C ASN A 370 -3.46 2.13 -22.01
N LYS A 371 -4.07 1.97 -23.19
CA LYS A 371 -3.37 2.00 -24.49
C LYS A 371 -2.67 3.33 -24.76
N ASP A 372 -3.18 4.43 -24.23
CA ASP A 372 -2.64 5.77 -24.46
C ASP A 372 -1.33 6.02 -23.69
N TRP A 373 -0.99 5.14 -22.74
CA TRP A 373 0.19 5.23 -21.89
C TRP A 373 1.35 4.33 -22.29
N LYS A 374 1.45 3.96 -23.55
CA LYS A 374 2.50 3.06 -24.07
C LYS A 374 3.92 3.58 -23.89
N HIS A 375 4.10 4.85 -23.57
CA HIS A 375 5.39 5.47 -23.30
C HIS A 375 5.87 5.30 -21.87
N ILE A 376 5.02 4.84 -20.93
CA ILE A 376 5.42 4.67 -19.54
C ILE A 376 6.42 3.55 -19.40
N GLN A 377 7.54 3.90 -18.77
CA GLN A 377 8.60 3.00 -18.42
C GLN A 377 9.17 3.41 -17.06
N ASN A 378 8.71 2.75 -15.99
CA ASN A 378 9.19 3.00 -14.64
C ASN A 378 10.31 2.02 -14.30
N HIS A 379 11.39 2.56 -13.70
CA HIS A 379 12.52 1.80 -13.17
C HIS A 379 13.07 2.50 -11.93
N ASP A 380 12.22 2.64 -10.90
CA ASP A 380 12.50 3.48 -9.75
C ASP A 380 12.41 2.69 -8.45
N ILE A 381 13.05 3.19 -7.40
CA ILE A 381 12.82 2.71 -6.05
C ILE A 381 11.75 3.61 -5.44
N ILE A 382 10.62 3.01 -5.08
CA ILE A 382 9.50 3.70 -4.44
C ILE A 382 9.16 3.06 -3.09
N LEU A 383 8.52 3.82 -2.20
CA LEU A 383 7.92 3.26 -1.01
C LEU A 383 6.57 2.66 -1.38
N MET A 384 6.38 1.39 -1.04
CA MET A 384 5.13 0.67 -1.28
C MET A 384 4.32 0.58 0.01
N PRO A 385 3.00 0.42 -0.05
CA PRO A 385 2.16 0.27 1.13
C PRO A 385 2.59 -0.92 1.99
N ASP A 386 2.75 -2.06 1.36
CA ASP A 386 3.26 -3.30 1.95
C ASP A 386 4.09 -4.06 0.90
N LYS A 387 5.09 -4.82 1.33
CA LYS A 387 5.97 -5.52 0.39
C LYS A 387 5.51 -6.93 0.03
N TRP A 388 4.44 -7.42 0.64
CA TRP A 388 3.88 -8.76 0.37
C TRP A 388 2.47 -8.70 -0.19
N GLU A 389 1.52 -8.00 0.48
CA GLU A 389 0.14 -7.92 0.03
C GLU A 389 -0.11 -6.81 -0.99
N PHE A 390 0.52 -5.65 -0.81
CA PHE A 390 0.36 -4.48 -1.67
C PHE A 390 1.70 -3.99 -2.24
N PRO A 391 2.48 -4.87 -2.92
CA PRO A 391 3.81 -4.53 -3.43
C PRO A 391 3.74 -3.76 -4.76
N TRP A 392 2.95 -2.69 -4.80
CA TRP A 392 2.72 -1.88 -5.99
C TRP A 392 2.67 -0.38 -5.70
N TYR A 393 2.53 0.39 -6.75
CA TYR A 393 2.35 1.83 -6.68
C TYR A 393 0.97 2.19 -6.09
N ALA A 394 0.94 3.00 -5.04
CA ALA A 394 -0.27 3.57 -4.45
C ALA A 394 0.01 5.01 -3.99
N ILE A 395 -0.56 5.99 -4.71
CA ILE A 395 -0.17 7.39 -4.56
C ILE A 395 -0.60 8.02 -3.24
N TRP A 396 -1.81 7.73 -2.76
CA TRP A 396 -2.27 8.36 -1.53
C TRP A 396 -1.62 7.75 -0.29
N ASP A 397 -1.29 6.46 -0.31
CA ASP A 397 -0.46 5.81 0.72
C ASP A 397 0.91 6.48 0.81
N LEU A 398 1.57 6.69 -0.33
CA LEU A 398 2.88 7.31 -0.39
C LEU A 398 2.86 8.72 0.22
N ALA A 399 1.78 9.49 0.06
CA ALA A 399 1.64 10.80 0.70
C ALA A 399 1.81 10.70 2.22
N PHE A 400 1.19 9.72 2.86
CA PHE A 400 1.33 9.50 4.30
C PHE A 400 2.72 8.99 4.70
N HIS A 401 3.35 8.16 3.87
CA HIS A 401 4.72 7.67 4.12
C HIS A 401 5.74 8.81 4.22
N MET A 402 5.53 9.87 3.44
CA MET A 402 6.47 10.99 3.39
C MET A 402 6.53 11.77 4.70
N ILE A 403 5.47 11.74 5.50
CA ILE A 403 5.36 12.52 6.73
C ILE A 403 6.36 12.05 7.80
N PRO A 404 6.39 10.78 8.23
CA PRO A 404 7.45 10.31 9.11
C PRO A 404 8.81 10.20 8.42
N LEU A 405 8.85 9.87 7.11
CA LEU A 405 10.09 9.73 6.37
C LEU A 405 10.91 11.02 6.35
N CYS A 406 10.27 12.18 6.19
CA CYS A 406 10.98 13.47 6.09
C CYS A 406 11.77 13.85 7.36
N ARG A 407 11.51 13.20 8.51
CA ARG A 407 12.29 13.39 9.74
C ARG A 407 13.64 12.68 9.70
N VAL A 408 13.73 11.57 8.98
CA VAL A 408 14.94 10.72 8.91
C VAL A 408 15.68 10.88 7.59
N ASP A 409 14.96 11.16 6.51
CA ASP A 409 15.52 11.34 5.16
C ASP A 409 14.68 12.36 4.37
N PRO A 410 14.86 13.67 4.66
CA PRO A 410 14.10 14.74 4.00
C PRO A 410 14.33 14.80 2.49
N ASP A 411 15.52 14.46 2.02
CA ASP A 411 15.85 14.49 0.59
C ASP A 411 15.12 13.38 -0.16
N LEU A 412 15.09 12.17 0.39
CA LEU A 412 14.34 11.06 -0.18
C LEU A 412 12.83 11.37 -0.18
N ALA A 413 12.28 11.94 0.89
CA ALA A 413 10.87 12.30 0.95
C ALA A 413 10.49 13.29 -0.16
N LYS A 414 11.28 14.34 -0.36
CA LYS A 414 11.09 15.30 -1.46
C LYS A 414 11.23 14.65 -2.84
N GLN A 415 12.25 13.79 -3.02
CA GLN A 415 12.47 13.08 -4.29
C GLN A 415 11.31 12.16 -4.65
N GLN A 416 10.74 11.43 -3.68
CA GLN A 416 9.58 10.57 -3.90
C GLN A 416 8.35 11.37 -4.33
N LEU A 417 8.07 12.52 -3.70
CA LEU A 417 6.97 13.40 -4.10
C LEU A 417 7.18 13.95 -5.52
N LEU A 418 8.39 14.41 -5.84
CA LEU A 418 8.70 14.90 -7.19
C LEU A 418 8.63 13.79 -8.24
N LEU A 419 9.03 12.58 -7.89
CA LEU A 419 8.92 11.41 -8.77
C LEU A 419 7.46 11.10 -9.08
N MET A 420 6.58 11.07 -8.07
CA MET A 420 5.14 10.85 -8.27
C MET A 420 4.50 11.91 -9.15
N LEU A 421 4.99 13.14 -9.06
CA LEU A 421 4.53 14.26 -9.88
C LEU A 421 5.14 14.28 -11.29
N SER A 422 6.02 13.34 -11.62
CA SER A 422 6.64 13.26 -12.95
C SER A 422 5.68 12.69 -14.01
N ASP A 423 5.98 12.91 -15.26
CA ASP A 423 5.24 12.39 -16.41
C ASP A 423 5.33 10.86 -16.58
N THR A 424 6.19 10.20 -15.82
CA THR A 424 6.24 8.73 -15.73
C THR A 424 5.23 8.15 -14.73
N TYR A 425 4.67 8.98 -13.83
CA TYR A 425 3.68 8.58 -12.83
C TYR A 425 2.36 9.38 -12.90
N MET A 426 2.31 10.47 -13.63
CA MET A 426 1.13 11.28 -13.84
C MET A 426 0.80 11.34 -15.33
N HIS A 427 -0.47 11.13 -15.68
CA HIS A 427 -0.94 11.25 -17.06
C HIS A 427 -0.80 12.68 -17.58
N PRO A 428 -0.53 12.88 -18.89
CA PRO A 428 -0.47 14.22 -19.48
C PRO A 428 -1.75 15.04 -19.29
N SER A 429 -2.91 14.40 -19.06
CA SER A 429 -4.16 15.09 -18.66
C SER A 429 -4.13 15.65 -17.23
N GLY A 430 -3.12 15.32 -16.43
CA GLY A 430 -3.05 15.64 -15.00
C GLY A 430 -3.63 14.59 -14.06
N GLN A 431 -4.17 13.50 -14.58
CA GLN A 431 -4.72 12.42 -13.75
C GLN A 431 -3.60 11.59 -13.11
N PHE A 432 -3.74 11.29 -11.83
CA PHE A 432 -3.00 10.21 -11.19
C PHE A 432 -3.76 8.89 -11.33
N PRO A 433 -3.08 7.79 -11.62
CA PRO A 433 -3.70 6.47 -11.49
C PRO A 433 -3.97 6.16 -10.01
N GLY A 434 -5.02 5.42 -9.73
CA GLY A 434 -5.33 4.96 -8.37
C GLY A 434 -4.24 4.02 -7.84
N CYS A 435 -3.97 2.96 -8.58
CA CYS A 435 -2.88 2.03 -8.38
C CYS A 435 -2.45 1.47 -9.73
N GLU A 436 -1.19 1.10 -9.90
CA GLU A 436 -0.64 0.44 -11.10
C GLU A 436 -1.26 0.91 -12.44
N PHE A 437 -1.37 2.24 -12.62
CA PHE A 437 -1.95 2.86 -13.82
C PHE A 437 -3.43 2.52 -14.09
N ASN A 438 -4.18 2.23 -13.03
CA ASN A 438 -5.64 2.18 -13.12
C ASN A 438 -6.22 3.60 -13.11
N PHE A 439 -6.81 4.01 -14.26
CA PHE A 439 -7.43 5.33 -14.44
C PHE A 439 -8.94 5.33 -14.19
N ALA A 440 -9.55 4.21 -13.87
CA ALA A 440 -10.98 4.17 -13.59
C ALA A 440 -11.31 4.84 -12.25
N ASP A 441 -10.48 4.63 -11.24
CA ASP A 441 -10.74 5.00 -9.86
C ASP A 441 -9.63 5.90 -9.30
N PRO A 442 -9.87 7.22 -9.16
CA PRO A 442 -8.92 8.11 -8.53
C PRO A 442 -8.88 7.89 -7.01
N ASN A 443 -7.68 8.06 -6.44
CA ASN A 443 -7.47 8.15 -5.00
C ASN A 443 -7.71 9.57 -4.49
N PRO A 444 -7.86 9.77 -3.17
CA PRO A 444 -7.90 11.10 -2.57
C PRO A 444 -6.70 11.96 -2.99
N PRO A 445 -6.90 13.22 -3.37
CA PRO A 445 -5.81 14.09 -3.81
C PRO A 445 -5.00 14.64 -2.62
N LEU A 446 -4.20 13.80 -1.97
CA LEU A 446 -3.43 14.12 -0.76
C LEU A 446 -2.00 14.59 -1.03
N ILE A 447 -1.50 14.44 -2.25
CA ILE A 447 -0.13 14.88 -2.58
C ILE A 447 0.12 16.36 -2.29
N PRO A 448 -0.81 17.31 -2.58
CA PRO A 448 -0.58 18.72 -2.26
C PRO A 448 -0.39 18.97 -0.75
N TRP A 449 -1.18 18.30 0.09
CA TRP A 449 -1.01 18.34 1.54
C TRP A 449 0.38 17.80 1.96
N ALA A 450 0.78 16.63 1.43
CA ALA A 450 2.07 16.04 1.76
C ALA A 450 3.24 16.94 1.32
N CYS A 451 3.15 17.58 0.15
CA CYS A 451 4.17 18.54 -0.31
C CYS A 451 4.32 19.73 0.64
N LEU A 452 3.20 20.30 1.10
CA LEU A 452 3.22 21.40 2.09
C LEU A 452 3.78 20.97 3.44
N ASP A 453 3.34 19.81 3.93
CA ASP A 453 3.77 19.32 5.25
C ASP A 453 5.26 18.96 5.25
N VAL A 454 5.75 18.27 4.21
CA VAL A 454 7.19 18.01 4.03
C VAL A 454 7.98 19.30 3.88
N TYR A 455 7.50 20.29 3.12
CA TYR A 455 8.14 21.60 3.02
C TYR A 455 8.29 22.26 4.39
N ARG A 456 7.21 22.26 5.19
CA ARG A 456 7.19 22.86 6.55
C ARG A 456 8.10 22.10 7.51
N LYS A 457 8.01 20.79 7.56
CA LYS A 457 8.82 19.94 8.44
C LYS A 457 10.32 19.97 8.11
N THR A 458 10.67 20.31 6.87
CA THR A 458 12.06 20.43 6.43
C THR A 458 12.63 21.85 6.50
N GLY A 459 11.98 22.74 7.24
CA GLY A 459 12.48 24.07 7.59
C GLY A 459 12.00 25.20 6.67
N SER A 460 11.01 24.99 5.84
CA SER A 460 10.31 26.01 5.01
C SER A 460 11.23 26.89 4.15
N SER A 461 12.33 26.32 3.66
CA SER A 461 13.36 27.07 2.92
C SER A 461 13.53 26.67 1.45
N ASP A 462 13.10 25.46 1.08
CA ASP A 462 13.27 24.91 -0.25
C ASP A 462 12.10 25.33 -1.19
N THR A 463 12.11 26.57 -1.59
CA THR A 463 11.09 27.13 -2.46
C THR A 463 11.11 26.52 -3.86
N ASN A 464 12.26 26.00 -4.35
CA ASN A 464 12.35 25.33 -5.63
C ASN A 464 11.59 23.99 -5.62
N PHE A 465 11.69 23.23 -4.53
CA PHE A 465 10.87 22.03 -4.34
C PHE A 465 9.38 22.39 -4.39
N LEU A 466 8.95 23.38 -3.60
CA LEU A 466 7.54 23.78 -3.54
C LEU A 466 7.03 24.28 -4.88
N LYS A 467 7.83 25.08 -5.60
CA LYS A 467 7.53 25.59 -6.95
C LYS A 467 7.34 24.44 -7.96
N SER A 468 8.23 23.47 -7.93
CA SER A 468 8.15 22.29 -8.80
C SER A 468 6.90 21.46 -8.52
N CYS A 469 6.55 21.28 -7.23
CA CYS A 469 5.31 20.60 -6.84
C CYS A 469 4.08 21.39 -7.31
N PHE A 470 4.04 22.70 -7.07
CA PHE A 470 2.92 23.56 -7.43
C PHE A 470 2.57 23.47 -8.93
N HIS A 471 3.57 23.62 -9.80
CA HIS A 471 3.33 23.60 -11.24
C HIS A 471 2.71 22.29 -11.72
N ARG A 472 3.16 21.17 -11.19
CA ARG A 472 2.66 19.84 -11.56
C ARG A 472 1.29 19.55 -10.92
N LEU A 473 1.09 19.94 -9.68
CA LEU A 473 -0.20 19.81 -8.98
C LEU A 473 -1.31 20.62 -9.65
N ASN A 474 -0.99 21.74 -10.28
CA ASN A 474 -1.96 22.54 -11.02
C ASN A 474 -2.60 21.77 -12.20
N PHE A 475 -1.85 20.86 -12.86
CA PHE A 475 -2.42 19.95 -13.86
C PHE A 475 -3.40 18.96 -13.23
N ASN A 476 -3.06 18.41 -12.09
CA ASN A 476 -3.94 17.49 -11.38
C ASN A 476 -5.20 18.19 -10.87
N PHE A 477 -5.07 19.39 -10.29
CA PHE A 477 -6.22 20.20 -9.90
C PHE A 477 -7.17 20.48 -11.07
N SER A 478 -6.61 20.89 -12.22
CA SER A 478 -7.38 21.15 -13.42
C SER A 478 -8.09 19.89 -13.95
N TRP A 479 -7.45 18.73 -13.85
CA TRP A 479 -8.08 17.46 -14.20
C TRP A 479 -9.32 17.17 -13.34
N TRP A 480 -9.23 17.37 -12.01
CA TRP A 480 -10.34 17.17 -11.10
C TRP A 480 -11.53 18.08 -11.44
N ILE A 481 -11.28 19.37 -11.63
CA ILE A 481 -12.31 20.35 -12.01
C ILE A 481 -12.99 19.96 -13.35
N ASN A 482 -12.19 19.57 -14.34
CA ASN A 482 -12.72 19.31 -15.68
C ASN A 482 -13.39 17.93 -15.85
N LYS A 483 -13.07 16.95 -14.98
CA LYS A 483 -13.50 15.57 -15.18
C LYS A 483 -14.38 15.01 -14.06
N LYS A 484 -14.31 15.59 -12.87
CA LYS A 484 -14.98 15.05 -11.69
C LYS A 484 -16.00 16.03 -11.07
N GLU A 485 -16.00 17.28 -11.45
CA GLU A 485 -17.02 18.24 -11.05
C GLU A 485 -18.33 17.99 -11.79
N ASP A 486 -19.45 18.03 -11.07
CA ASP A 486 -20.80 17.89 -11.65
C ASP A 486 -21.27 19.23 -12.25
N GLY A 487 -20.95 19.47 -13.52
CA GLY A 487 -21.48 20.59 -14.30
C GLY A 487 -21.23 21.98 -13.70
N SER A 488 -20.10 22.27 -13.13
CA SER A 488 -19.76 23.55 -12.49
C SER A 488 -20.58 23.86 -11.22
N SER A 489 -21.12 22.83 -10.57
CA SER A 489 -21.90 22.97 -9.33
C SER A 489 -21.07 23.24 -8.09
N GLY A 490 -19.77 23.00 -8.11
CA GLY A 490 -18.90 22.95 -6.95
C GLY A 490 -18.94 21.62 -6.20
N LEU A 491 -19.72 20.64 -6.68
CA LEU A 491 -19.79 19.29 -6.12
C LEU A 491 -19.07 18.29 -7.04
N PHE A 492 -18.48 17.24 -6.43
CA PHE A 492 -17.62 16.31 -7.14
C PHE A 492 -18.11 14.87 -7.09
N THR A 493 -17.82 14.15 -8.17
CA THR A 493 -17.98 12.70 -8.28
C THR A 493 -16.61 12.07 -8.19
N GLY A 494 -16.29 11.49 -7.05
CA GLY A 494 -14.97 10.88 -6.84
C GLY A 494 -14.86 9.47 -7.41
N GLY A 495 -15.85 8.64 -7.18
CA GLY A 495 -15.81 7.21 -7.41
C GLY A 495 -15.30 6.47 -6.15
N PHE A 496 -14.36 5.58 -6.31
CA PHE A 496 -13.79 4.73 -5.25
C PHE A 496 -13.24 5.52 -4.05
N MET A 497 -12.36 6.49 -4.28
CA MET A 497 -11.75 7.35 -3.27
C MET A 497 -11.01 6.62 -2.15
N GLY A 498 -10.50 5.41 -2.38
CA GLY A 498 -9.71 4.65 -1.40
C GLY A 498 -10.49 4.11 -0.19
N LEU A 499 -11.82 4.23 -0.16
CA LEU A 499 -12.66 3.83 0.96
C LEU A 499 -13.55 2.64 0.58
N ASP A 500 -12.96 1.49 0.35
CA ASP A 500 -13.52 0.31 -0.30
C ASP A 500 -15.03 0.08 -0.05
N ASN A 501 -15.37 -0.51 1.08
CA ASN A 501 -16.75 -0.92 1.39
C ASN A 501 -17.53 0.07 2.26
N ILE A 502 -17.10 1.34 2.35
CA ILE A 502 -17.65 2.32 3.31
C ILE A 502 -19.13 2.63 3.09
N SER A 503 -19.62 2.49 1.86
CA SER A 503 -21.01 2.76 1.48
C SER A 503 -21.82 1.48 1.28
N VAL A 504 -23.13 1.62 1.09
CA VAL A 504 -24.02 0.54 0.59
C VAL A 504 -23.88 0.34 -0.90
N LEU A 505 -23.35 1.33 -1.63
CA LEU A 505 -23.09 1.28 -3.06
C LEU A 505 -21.61 0.96 -3.29
N ASP A 506 -21.34 0.20 -4.33
CA ASP A 506 -20.02 0.22 -4.95
C ASP A 506 -19.82 1.58 -5.61
N ARG A 507 -18.98 2.42 -5.01
CA ARG A 507 -18.75 3.80 -5.43
C ARG A 507 -17.94 3.88 -6.75
N SER A 508 -17.26 2.80 -7.14
CA SER A 508 -16.58 2.68 -8.43
C SER A 508 -17.54 2.34 -9.56
N ALA A 509 -18.69 1.74 -9.23
CA ALA A 509 -19.63 1.30 -10.24
C ALA A 509 -20.42 2.46 -10.84
N THR A 510 -20.53 2.48 -12.17
CA THR A 510 -21.41 3.39 -12.88
C THR A 510 -22.85 2.89 -12.77
N LEU A 511 -23.72 3.68 -12.18
CA LEU A 511 -25.17 3.41 -12.11
C LEU A 511 -25.86 4.14 -13.28
N PRO A 512 -26.40 3.43 -14.26
CA PRO A 512 -27.06 4.07 -15.41
C PRO A 512 -28.20 5.01 -14.98
N GLY A 513 -28.16 6.26 -15.43
CA GLY A 513 -29.17 7.28 -15.11
C GLY A 513 -28.98 7.94 -13.74
N TYR A 514 -27.90 7.63 -13.03
CA TYR A 514 -27.59 8.26 -11.75
C TYR A 514 -26.17 8.82 -11.72
N THR A 515 -26.01 9.90 -10.97
CA THR A 515 -24.72 10.50 -10.60
C THR A 515 -24.60 10.48 -9.07
N LEU A 516 -23.48 10.00 -8.55
CA LEU A 516 -23.21 10.03 -7.11
C LEU A 516 -22.38 11.29 -6.80
N LEU A 517 -23.02 12.27 -6.14
CA LEU A 517 -22.35 13.45 -5.59
C LEU A 517 -21.77 13.04 -4.24
N GLN A 518 -20.46 13.27 -4.03
CA GLN A 518 -19.75 12.70 -2.90
C GLN A 518 -19.25 13.77 -1.94
N ALA A 519 -19.55 13.59 -0.65
CA ALA A 519 -19.14 14.52 0.40
C ALA A 519 -17.62 14.50 0.61
N ASP A 520 -17.00 13.34 0.55
CA ASP A 520 -15.54 13.21 0.64
C ASP A 520 -14.82 13.82 -0.57
N ALA A 521 -15.25 13.50 -1.79
CA ALA A 521 -14.61 14.05 -2.99
C ALA A 521 -14.68 15.58 -3.01
N SER A 522 -15.84 16.15 -2.64
CA SER A 522 -16.02 17.60 -2.56
C SER A 522 -15.19 18.21 -1.41
N GLY A 523 -15.14 17.54 -0.26
CA GLY A 523 -14.29 17.94 0.86
C GLY A 523 -12.79 17.90 0.52
N TRP A 524 -12.35 16.85 -0.16
CA TRP A 524 -10.95 16.75 -0.63
C TRP A 524 -10.59 17.85 -1.63
N MET A 525 -11.51 18.23 -2.52
CA MET A 525 -11.24 19.29 -3.47
C MET A 525 -11.21 20.67 -2.84
N ALA A 526 -12.03 20.93 -1.81
CA ALA A 526 -11.88 22.13 -1.00
C ALA A 526 -10.52 22.16 -0.27
N HIS A 527 -10.11 21.03 0.31
CA HIS A 527 -8.79 20.91 0.96
C HIS A 527 -7.65 21.13 -0.04
N PHE A 528 -7.74 20.53 -1.23
CA PHE A 528 -6.75 20.74 -2.30
C PHE A 528 -6.67 22.22 -2.71
N SER A 529 -7.82 22.88 -2.85
CA SER A 529 -7.86 24.33 -3.16
C SER A 529 -7.11 25.15 -2.13
N LEU A 530 -7.28 24.84 -0.84
CA LEU A 530 -6.58 25.53 0.27
C LEU A 530 -5.08 25.22 0.27
N CYS A 531 -4.67 23.97 0.01
CA CYS A 531 -3.25 23.63 -0.10
C CYS A 531 -2.57 24.39 -1.23
N MET A 532 -3.22 24.50 -2.40
CA MET A 532 -2.68 25.27 -3.52
C MET A 532 -2.66 26.77 -3.23
N LEU A 533 -3.67 27.28 -2.55
CA LEU A 533 -3.70 28.68 -2.09
C LEU A 533 -2.55 28.99 -1.16
N GLU A 534 -2.29 28.15 -0.17
CA GLU A 534 -1.16 28.31 0.74
C GLU A 534 0.19 28.25 0.01
N MET A 535 0.35 27.35 -0.97
CA MET A 535 1.54 27.34 -1.82
C MET A 535 1.69 28.66 -2.58
N CYS A 536 0.58 29.22 -3.11
CA CYS A 536 0.62 30.54 -3.77
C CYS A 536 1.08 31.64 -2.81
N VAL A 537 0.56 31.70 -1.59
CA VAL A 537 0.96 32.69 -0.58
C VAL A 537 2.44 32.59 -0.25
N ILE A 538 2.96 31.37 -0.05
CA ILE A 538 4.39 31.14 0.20
C ILE A 538 5.25 31.56 -1.00
N LEU A 539 4.87 31.18 -2.21
CA LEU A 539 5.65 31.44 -3.41
C LEU A 539 5.57 32.91 -3.83
N ALA A 540 4.47 33.59 -3.55
CA ALA A 540 4.30 35.02 -3.84
C ALA A 540 5.24 35.92 -3.02
N GLN A 541 5.82 35.41 -1.92
CA GLN A 541 6.89 36.12 -1.20
C GLN A 541 8.13 36.31 -2.08
N HIS A 542 8.24 35.58 -3.19
CA HIS A 542 9.39 35.60 -4.09
C HIS A 542 9.01 35.97 -5.54
N ASP A 543 7.74 35.82 -5.94
CA ASP A 543 7.30 36.00 -7.32
C ASP A 543 5.81 36.37 -7.37
N ASN A 544 5.49 37.59 -7.77
CA ASN A 544 4.14 38.16 -7.76
C ASN A 544 3.14 37.44 -8.67
N VAL A 545 3.58 36.61 -9.61
CA VAL A 545 2.68 35.81 -10.47
C VAL A 545 1.76 34.92 -9.63
N TYR A 546 2.20 34.49 -8.46
CA TYR A 546 1.40 33.65 -7.59
C TYR A 546 0.25 34.37 -6.87
N ASP A 547 0.24 35.71 -6.79
CA ASP A 547 -0.89 36.50 -6.26
C ASP A 547 -2.13 36.34 -7.17
N ASP A 548 -1.96 36.42 -8.48
CA ASP A 548 -3.07 36.19 -9.43
C ASP A 548 -3.57 34.73 -9.41
N LEU A 549 -2.65 33.77 -9.27
CA LEU A 549 -3.02 32.36 -9.17
C LEU A 549 -3.75 32.04 -7.86
N ALA A 550 -3.44 32.74 -6.78
CA ALA A 550 -4.16 32.61 -5.50
C ALA A 550 -5.66 32.93 -5.66
N LEU A 551 -6.02 33.90 -6.51
CA LEU A 551 -7.41 34.25 -6.78
C LEU A 551 -8.18 33.08 -7.43
N PHE A 552 -7.53 32.30 -8.25
CA PHE A 552 -8.14 31.10 -8.85
C PHE A 552 -8.53 30.08 -7.79
N PHE A 553 -7.61 29.74 -6.86
CA PHE A 553 -7.86 28.73 -5.85
C PHE A 553 -8.85 29.19 -4.77
N ILE A 554 -8.81 30.46 -4.34
CA ILE A 554 -9.79 30.97 -3.36
C ILE A 554 -11.21 30.97 -3.95
N ASN A 555 -11.39 31.31 -5.22
CA ASN A 555 -12.69 31.28 -5.87
C ASN A 555 -13.24 29.83 -5.97
N HIS A 556 -12.37 28.84 -6.28
CA HIS A 556 -12.79 27.44 -6.27
C HIS A 556 -13.16 26.97 -4.86
N PHE A 557 -12.35 27.32 -3.85
CA PHE A 557 -12.65 26.98 -2.46
C PHE A 557 -14.03 27.52 -2.03
N ILE A 558 -14.30 28.80 -2.24
CA ILE A 558 -15.59 29.42 -1.85
C ILE A 558 -16.76 28.73 -2.54
N ARG A 559 -16.66 28.50 -3.87
CA ARG A 559 -17.70 27.82 -4.65
C ARG A 559 -17.98 26.41 -4.11
N ILE A 560 -16.94 25.64 -3.78
CA ILE A 560 -17.08 24.30 -3.21
C ILE A 560 -17.68 24.38 -1.80
N ALA A 561 -17.20 25.30 -0.96
CA ALA A 561 -17.69 25.46 0.40
C ALA A 561 -19.19 25.84 0.41
N GLU A 562 -19.61 26.74 -0.45
CA GLU A 562 -21.02 27.12 -0.61
C GLU A 562 -21.86 25.91 -1.06
N ALA A 563 -21.45 25.21 -2.11
CA ALA A 563 -22.17 24.07 -2.65
C ALA A 563 -22.34 22.92 -1.67
N VAL A 564 -21.28 22.56 -0.96
CA VAL A 564 -21.30 21.48 0.06
C VAL A 564 -22.24 21.84 1.21
N ASN A 565 -22.31 23.13 1.58
CA ASN A 565 -23.11 23.59 2.70
C ASN A 565 -24.56 23.94 2.33
N MET A 566 -24.98 23.91 1.08
CA MET A 566 -26.39 23.96 0.74
C MET A 566 -27.10 22.71 1.29
N CYS A 567 -28.38 22.87 1.65
CA CYS A 567 -29.21 21.72 2.04
C CYS A 567 -29.35 20.75 0.86
N ILE A 568 -29.55 19.46 1.15
CA ILE A 568 -29.70 18.42 0.11
C ILE A 568 -30.89 18.75 -0.81
N GLU A 569 -31.98 19.28 -0.27
CA GLU A 569 -33.18 19.69 -0.99
C GLU A 569 -32.84 20.77 -2.02
N ASP A 570 -31.95 21.70 -1.69
CA ASP A 570 -31.49 22.80 -2.54
C ASP A 570 -30.35 22.39 -3.48
N GLY A 571 -29.85 21.18 -3.32
CA GLY A 571 -28.82 20.61 -4.19
C GLY A 571 -27.44 20.48 -3.62
N GLY A 572 -27.26 20.73 -2.33
CA GLY A 572 -26.02 20.53 -1.58
C GLY A 572 -25.89 19.14 -0.97
N LEU A 573 -25.04 19.03 0.09
CA LEU A 573 -24.72 17.77 0.76
C LEU A 573 -25.01 17.78 2.26
N TRP A 574 -25.50 18.89 2.81
CA TRP A 574 -25.85 19.03 4.22
C TRP A 574 -27.26 18.55 4.50
N HIS A 575 -27.40 17.64 5.47
CA HIS A 575 -28.72 17.17 5.94
C HIS A 575 -29.13 17.92 7.23
N GLU A 576 -30.17 18.72 7.11
CA GLU A 576 -30.59 19.62 8.20
C GLU A 576 -31.10 18.91 9.46
N VAL A 577 -31.64 17.70 9.32
CA VAL A 577 -32.18 16.94 10.47
C VAL A 577 -31.10 16.21 11.22
N ASP A 578 -30.18 15.55 10.48
CA ASP A 578 -29.09 14.77 11.09
C ASP A 578 -27.88 15.62 11.43
N HIS A 579 -27.84 16.86 10.95
CA HIS A 579 -26.68 17.76 11.08
C HIS A 579 -25.36 17.11 10.64
N PHE A 580 -25.39 16.48 9.45
CA PHE A 580 -24.24 15.73 8.90
C PHE A 580 -24.19 15.87 7.38
N TYR A 581 -22.99 15.66 6.78
CA TYR A 581 -22.81 15.65 5.33
C TYR A 581 -22.97 14.24 4.79
N TYR A 582 -23.71 14.11 3.68
CA TYR A 582 -23.97 12.82 3.04
C TYR A 582 -23.71 12.84 1.53
N ASP A 583 -23.38 11.68 1.01
CA ASP A 583 -23.42 11.44 -0.43
C ASP A 583 -24.87 11.52 -0.93
N VAL A 584 -25.06 12.05 -2.14
CA VAL A 584 -26.37 12.22 -2.76
C VAL A 584 -26.41 11.51 -4.11
N LEU A 585 -27.30 10.51 -4.24
CA LEU A 585 -27.58 9.85 -5.49
C LEU A 585 -28.57 10.69 -6.29
N LYS A 586 -28.06 11.39 -7.33
CA LYS A 586 -28.80 12.32 -8.20
C LYS A 586 -29.23 11.59 -9.47
N SER A 587 -30.50 11.81 -9.87
CA SER A 587 -31.02 11.48 -11.20
C SER A 587 -31.62 12.73 -11.84
N GLU A 588 -32.14 12.63 -13.06
CA GLU A 588 -32.84 13.74 -13.71
C GLU A 588 -34.05 14.24 -12.90
N THR A 589 -34.70 13.35 -12.14
CA THR A 589 -35.99 13.65 -11.46
C THR A 589 -35.91 13.61 -9.95
N SER A 590 -34.79 13.16 -9.37
CA SER A 590 -34.69 12.96 -7.91
C SER A 590 -33.27 13.15 -7.38
N LYS A 591 -33.17 13.62 -6.13
CA LYS A 591 -31.97 13.65 -5.31
C LYS A 591 -32.26 12.83 -4.05
N ARG A 592 -31.45 11.82 -3.79
CA ARG A 592 -31.67 10.89 -2.68
C ARG A 592 -30.41 10.80 -1.83
N PRO A 593 -30.41 11.27 -0.58
CA PRO A 593 -29.28 11.18 0.31
C PRO A 593 -29.03 9.71 0.71
N ILE A 594 -27.75 9.37 0.86
CA ILE A 594 -27.29 8.12 1.45
C ILE A 594 -26.85 8.44 2.86
N CYS A 595 -27.80 8.42 3.82
CA CYS A 595 -27.62 8.89 5.18
C CYS A 595 -26.77 7.92 6.02
N ILE A 596 -25.50 7.74 5.65
CA ILE A 596 -24.54 6.89 6.35
C ILE A 596 -23.56 7.79 7.09
N ARG A 597 -23.61 7.82 8.43
CA ARG A 597 -22.62 8.50 9.26
C ARG A 597 -21.29 7.73 9.24
N SER A 598 -20.37 8.20 8.42
CA SER A 598 -19.05 7.61 8.20
C SER A 598 -17.98 8.69 7.99
N LEU A 599 -16.73 8.28 7.80
CA LEU A 599 -15.63 9.18 7.45
C LEU A 599 -15.95 10.05 6.23
N VAL A 600 -16.76 9.58 5.29
CA VAL A 600 -17.17 10.34 4.10
C VAL A 600 -17.71 11.72 4.48
N GLY A 601 -18.62 11.78 5.46
CA GLY A 601 -19.20 13.04 5.92
C GLY A 601 -18.31 13.83 6.89
N LEU A 602 -17.18 13.28 7.33
CA LEU A 602 -16.19 13.97 8.16
C LEU A 602 -15.10 14.66 7.34
N ILE A 603 -14.84 14.21 6.11
CA ILE A 603 -13.81 14.76 5.24
C ILE A 603 -13.94 16.28 5.03
N PRO A 604 -15.14 16.88 4.86
CA PRO A 604 -15.29 18.34 4.71
C PRO A 604 -14.63 19.14 5.84
N VAL A 605 -14.49 18.58 7.05
CA VAL A 605 -13.81 19.24 8.18
C VAL A 605 -12.33 19.50 7.89
N LEU A 606 -11.70 18.66 7.07
CA LEU A 606 -10.27 18.76 6.75
C LEU A 606 -9.92 20.01 5.93
N ALA A 607 -10.87 20.59 5.22
CA ALA A 607 -10.65 21.82 4.47
C ALA A 607 -10.67 23.05 5.41
N PHE A 608 -9.51 23.30 5.97
CA PHE A 608 -9.21 24.38 6.90
C PHE A 608 -7.81 24.92 6.64
N SER A 609 -7.62 26.22 6.68
CA SER A 609 -6.34 26.89 6.54
C SER A 609 -6.30 28.19 7.34
N ARG A 610 -5.13 28.50 7.91
CA ARG A 610 -4.81 29.78 8.50
C ARG A 610 -3.69 30.45 7.72
N ILE A 611 -3.95 31.65 7.21
CA ILE A 611 -2.98 32.49 6.53
C ILE A 611 -2.64 33.65 7.47
N LYS A 612 -1.35 33.84 7.78
CA LYS A 612 -0.92 34.94 8.63
C LYS A 612 -1.09 36.27 7.92
N GLY A 613 -1.54 37.28 8.65
CA GLY A 613 -1.68 38.64 8.11
C GLY A 613 -0.35 39.19 7.55
N THR A 614 0.79 38.82 8.16
CA THR A 614 2.12 39.15 7.67
C THR A 614 2.42 38.60 6.28
N ASP A 615 1.91 37.42 5.96
CA ASP A 615 2.18 36.75 4.68
C ASP A 615 1.31 37.34 3.55
N LEU A 616 0.21 38.03 3.91
CA LEU A 616 -0.67 38.73 2.97
C LEU A 616 -0.10 40.07 2.45
N VAL A 617 0.99 40.56 2.99
CA VAL A 617 1.62 41.82 2.57
C VAL A 617 2.05 41.75 1.10
N ASN A 618 2.58 40.62 0.67
CA ASN A 618 3.10 40.41 -0.68
C ASN A 618 2.08 39.77 -1.64
N VAL A 619 0.82 39.63 -1.23
CA VAL A 619 -0.30 39.14 -2.06
C VAL A 619 -1.49 40.10 -1.99
N PRO A 620 -1.34 41.33 -2.53
CA PRO A 620 -2.35 42.38 -2.39
C PRO A 620 -3.68 42.05 -3.05
N SER A 621 -3.66 41.38 -4.22
CA SER A 621 -4.87 40.99 -4.92
C SER A 621 -5.69 39.99 -4.13
N LEU A 622 -5.00 38.99 -3.54
CA LEU A 622 -5.63 38.03 -2.66
C LEU A 622 -6.16 38.69 -1.38
N ARG A 623 -5.38 39.57 -0.76
CA ARG A 623 -5.80 40.30 0.46
C ARG A 623 -7.09 41.08 0.23
N ASP A 624 -7.17 41.87 -0.85
CA ASP A 624 -8.33 42.68 -1.20
C ASP A 624 -9.53 41.78 -1.52
N LYS A 625 -9.32 40.65 -2.20
CA LYS A 625 -10.34 39.63 -2.44
C LYS A 625 -10.87 39.01 -1.14
N LEU A 626 -9.98 38.63 -0.22
CA LEU A 626 -10.37 38.06 1.07
C LEU A 626 -11.20 39.05 1.90
N GLN A 627 -10.87 40.35 1.87
CA GLN A 627 -11.64 41.39 2.54
C GLN A 627 -13.07 41.48 1.98
N ALA A 628 -13.21 41.42 0.65
CA ALA A 628 -14.54 41.40 0.00
C ALA A 628 -15.32 40.11 0.31
N LEU A 629 -14.65 38.98 0.33
CA LEU A 629 -15.26 37.68 0.66
C LEU A 629 -15.72 37.60 2.11
N LYS A 630 -15.04 38.22 3.05
CA LYS A 630 -15.47 38.33 4.46
C LYS A 630 -16.88 38.90 4.58
N GLU A 631 -17.21 39.94 3.79
CA GLU A 631 -18.53 40.57 3.81
C GLU A 631 -19.62 39.69 3.20
N THR A 632 -19.25 38.94 2.14
CA THR A 632 -20.20 38.09 1.40
C THR A 632 -20.35 36.70 2.00
N TYR A 633 -19.26 36.13 2.51
CA TYR A 633 -19.16 34.75 3.01
C TYR A 633 -18.54 34.69 4.43
N PRO A 634 -19.13 35.36 5.44
CA PRO A 634 -18.55 35.45 6.78
C PRO A 634 -18.44 34.11 7.51
N SER A 635 -19.16 33.08 7.04
CA SER A 635 -19.09 31.73 7.60
C SER A 635 -17.88 30.93 7.14
N TYR A 636 -17.24 31.33 6.03
CA TYR A 636 -16.11 30.61 5.42
C TYR A 636 -14.81 31.39 5.47
N VAL A 637 -14.88 32.73 5.59
CA VAL A 637 -13.74 33.64 5.62
C VAL A 637 -13.81 34.50 6.88
N LEU A 638 -12.94 34.22 7.84
CA LEU A 638 -12.90 34.91 9.14
C LEU A 638 -11.54 35.60 9.31
N PHE A 639 -11.53 36.70 10.06
CA PHE A 639 -10.33 37.46 10.38
C PHE A 639 -10.12 37.51 11.89
N SER A 640 -8.88 37.29 12.32
CA SER A 640 -8.48 37.53 13.70
C SER A 640 -8.25 39.01 13.97
N ASP A 641 -8.20 39.38 15.24
CA ASP A 641 -7.83 40.74 15.67
C ASP A 641 -6.37 41.09 15.27
N GLU A 642 -5.53 40.08 15.08
CA GLU A 642 -4.13 40.22 14.63
C GLU A 642 -4.01 40.35 13.10
N GLY A 643 -5.11 40.21 12.36
CA GLY A 643 -5.15 40.31 10.91
C GLY A 643 -4.90 38.99 10.17
N ASP A 644 -4.82 37.85 10.87
CA ASP A 644 -4.75 36.55 10.24
C ASP A 644 -6.11 36.18 9.63
N VAL A 645 -6.07 35.40 8.54
CA VAL A 645 -7.28 34.95 7.86
C VAL A 645 -7.45 33.45 8.06
N ILE A 646 -8.64 33.08 8.52
CA ILE A 646 -9.06 31.69 8.62
C ILE A 646 -10.04 31.35 7.50
N LEU A 647 -9.73 30.31 6.78
CA LEU A 647 -10.56 29.72 5.74
C LEU A 647 -11.06 28.36 6.21
N THR A 648 -12.39 28.19 6.22
CA THR A 648 -13.00 26.92 6.67
C THR A 648 -14.16 26.54 5.77
N GLN A 649 -14.20 25.28 5.32
CA GLN A 649 -15.36 24.78 4.59
C GLN A 649 -16.59 24.58 5.51
N VAL A 650 -16.37 24.15 6.74
CA VAL A 650 -17.43 23.85 7.69
C VAL A 650 -17.68 25.05 8.59
N PRO A 651 -18.87 25.71 8.51
CA PRO A 651 -19.25 26.81 9.39
C PRO A 651 -19.25 26.42 10.86
N ALA A 652 -19.05 27.40 11.74
CA ALA A 652 -18.90 27.18 13.19
C ALA A 652 -20.11 26.50 13.86
N ASP A 653 -21.33 26.80 13.43
CA ASP A 653 -22.55 26.16 13.91
C ASP A 653 -22.59 24.67 13.53
N ARG A 654 -22.22 24.32 12.31
CA ARG A 654 -22.15 22.92 11.81
C ARG A 654 -21.00 22.15 12.43
N GLN A 655 -19.88 22.81 12.62
CA GLN A 655 -18.71 22.21 13.29
C GLN A 655 -19.08 21.65 14.67
N LYS A 656 -19.92 22.31 15.44
CA LYS A 656 -20.37 21.84 16.76
C LYS A 656 -21.03 20.46 16.69
N HIS A 657 -21.90 20.25 15.70
CA HIS A 657 -22.59 18.98 15.51
C HIS A 657 -21.61 17.86 15.12
N ILE A 658 -20.71 18.14 14.16
CA ILE A 658 -19.68 17.17 13.72
C ILE A 658 -18.76 16.80 14.89
N VAL A 659 -18.28 17.78 15.67
CA VAL A 659 -17.42 17.52 16.83
C VAL A 659 -18.15 16.76 17.92
N SER A 660 -19.46 17.01 18.12
CA SER A 660 -20.29 16.23 19.04
C SER A 660 -20.34 14.75 18.63
N CYS A 661 -20.53 14.46 17.34
CA CYS A 661 -20.47 13.10 16.82
C CYS A 661 -19.08 12.47 17.01
N LEU A 662 -18.01 13.23 16.74
CA LEU A 662 -16.63 12.75 16.93
C LEU A 662 -16.29 12.41 18.38
N LYS A 663 -16.87 13.08 19.36
CA LYS A 663 -16.67 12.85 20.80
C LYS A 663 -17.54 11.73 21.37
N ASN A 664 -18.60 11.35 20.66
CA ASN A 664 -19.56 10.39 21.15
C ASN A 664 -19.04 8.96 21.02
N ALA A 665 -18.96 8.22 22.12
CA ALA A 665 -18.52 6.82 22.16
C ALA A 665 -19.48 5.87 21.43
N ASP A 666 -20.76 6.21 21.35
CA ASP A 666 -21.77 5.45 20.61
C ASP A 666 -21.80 5.80 19.11
N GLU A 667 -21.00 6.74 18.70
CA GLU A 667 -20.80 7.14 17.32
C GLU A 667 -19.35 6.84 16.88
N PHE A 668 -18.50 7.85 16.84
CA PHE A 668 -17.15 7.72 16.24
C PHE A 668 -16.03 7.50 17.25
N PHE A 669 -16.15 7.95 18.49
CA PHE A 669 -15.07 7.88 19.46
C PHE A 669 -14.90 6.47 20.03
N SER A 670 -13.80 5.81 19.71
CA SER A 670 -13.47 4.50 20.28
C SER A 670 -12.32 4.59 21.30
N PRO A 671 -12.08 3.58 22.12
CA PRO A 671 -10.90 3.52 22.99
C PRO A 671 -9.56 3.57 22.24
N PHE A 672 -9.59 3.30 20.95
CA PHE A 672 -8.40 3.17 20.10
C PHE A 672 -8.33 4.20 18.96
N GLY A 673 -9.21 5.20 18.93
CA GLY A 673 -9.24 6.27 17.92
C GLY A 673 -10.64 6.52 17.35
N ILE A 674 -10.69 7.21 16.21
CA ILE A 674 -11.93 7.52 15.50
C ILE A 674 -12.26 6.37 14.54
N ARG A 675 -13.50 5.87 14.65
CA ARG A 675 -14.06 4.81 13.79
C ARG A 675 -14.31 5.32 12.38
N SER A 676 -14.16 4.46 11.39
CA SER A 676 -14.48 4.78 10.00
C SER A 676 -15.99 4.86 9.72
N LEU A 677 -16.80 4.13 10.50
CA LEU A 677 -18.26 4.16 10.47
C LEU A 677 -18.79 4.30 11.89
N SER A 678 -19.89 5.06 12.07
CA SER A 678 -20.55 5.21 13.37
C SER A 678 -20.97 3.87 13.97
N LYS A 679 -20.69 3.68 15.27
CA LYS A 679 -21.14 2.51 16.05
C LYS A 679 -22.66 2.44 16.17
N PHE A 680 -23.38 3.53 15.92
CA PHE A 680 -24.84 3.55 15.84
C PHE A 680 -25.39 2.40 14.98
N TYR A 681 -24.72 2.05 13.89
CA TYR A 681 -25.14 0.98 12.96
C TYR A 681 -24.86 -0.45 13.48
N TYR A 682 -24.39 -0.60 14.71
CA TYR A 682 -24.29 -1.91 15.36
C TYR A 682 -25.67 -2.49 15.68
N HIS A 683 -26.57 -1.64 16.19
CA HIS A 683 -27.95 -2.02 16.52
C HIS A 683 -28.97 -1.54 15.47
N ASN A 684 -28.59 -0.58 14.64
CA ASN A 684 -29.48 0.09 13.70
C ASN A 684 -28.96 -0.11 12.28
N ARG A 685 -29.24 -1.28 11.71
CA ARG A 685 -28.83 -1.58 10.33
C ARG A 685 -29.38 -0.52 9.39
N TYR A 686 -28.51 0.07 8.57
CA TYR A 686 -28.93 1.00 7.53
C TYR A 686 -29.44 0.25 6.31
N GLU A 687 -30.57 0.68 5.75
CA GLU A 687 -31.16 0.13 4.53
C GLU A 687 -31.42 1.26 3.52
N PHE A 688 -31.04 1.00 2.27
CA PHE A 688 -31.24 1.90 1.15
C PHE A 688 -31.96 1.20 0.02
N GLN A 689 -33.19 1.65 -0.29
CA GLN A 689 -33.96 1.15 -1.39
C GLN A 689 -33.42 1.71 -2.70
N LEU A 690 -32.60 0.96 -3.44
CA LEU A 690 -32.01 1.43 -4.70
C LEU A 690 -33.07 1.52 -5.79
N ASP A 691 -33.83 0.46 -5.98
CA ASP A 691 -34.97 0.39 -6.91
C ASP A 691 -36.07 -0.54 -6.31
N LYS A 692 -37.15 -0.80 -7.08
CA LYS A 692 -38.29 -1.63 -6.61
C LYS A 692 -37.89 -3.06 -6.19
N LYS A 693 -36.73 -3.55 -6.63
CA LYS A 693 -36.30 -4.96 -6.42
C LYS A 693 -35.07 -5.07 -5.52
N ARG A 694 -34.27 -4.00 -5.36
CA ARG A 694 -32.98 -4.05 -4.67
C ARG A 694 -32.97 -3.13 -3.47
N THR A 695 -32.87 -3.73 -2.29
CA THR A 695 -32.56 -3.03 -1.04
C THR A 695 -31.13 -3.38 -0.65
N LEU A 696 -30.30 -2.35 -0.52
CA LEU A 696 -28.91 -2.46 -0.07
C LEU A 696 -28.86 -2.17 1.41
N SER A 697 -27.93 -2.80 2.13
CA SER A 697 -27.83 -2.60 3.56
C SER A 697 -26.40 -2.59 4.05
N LEU A 698 -26.21 -1.95 5.21
CA LEU A 698 -24.94 -1.80 5.88
C LEU A 698 -25.11 -1.91 7.38
N CYS A 699 -24.15 -2.51 8.07
CA CYS A 699 -24.04 -2.50 9.53
C CYS A 699 -22.60 -2.22 9.96
N TYR A 700 -22.42 -1.85 11.23
CA TYR A 700 -21.11 -1.67 11.83
C TYR A 700 -20.37 -2.99 11.95
N ALA A 701 -19.10 -3.00 11.54
CA ALA A 701 -18.18 -4.13 11.63
C ALA A 701 -16.81 -3.61 12.09
N PRO A 702 -16.46 -3.73 13.37
CA PRO A 702 -15.28 -3.05 13.92
C PRO A 702 -13.94 -3.69 13.56
N GLY A 703 -13.94 -4.90 13.01
CA GLY A 703 -12.75 -5.66 12.63
C GLY A 703 -12.73 -6.01 11.14
N GLU A 704 -12.78 -7.28 10.79
CA GLU A 704 -12.76 -7.78 9.42
C GLU A 704 -14.02 -7.38 8.65
N SER A 705 -13.93 -7.40 7.32
CA SER A 705 -15.05 -7.07 6.43
C SER A 705 -16.20 -8.07 6.56
N ASN A 706 -17.41 -7.57 6.55
CA ASN A 706 -18.63 -8.36 6.49
C ASN A 706 -19.25 -8.40 5.08
N THR A 707 -18.50 -8.01 4.05
CA THR A 707 -18.91 -7.99 2.66
C THR A 707 -17.81 -8.51 1.75
N ASN A 708 -18.19 -8.98 0.56
CA ASN A 708 -17.24 -9.33 -0.50
C ASN A 708 -16.91 -8.15 -1.44
N MET A 709 -17.35 -6.93 -1.10
CA MET A 709 -16.99 -5.74 -1.88
C MET A 709 -15.47 -5.59 -1.89
N PHE A 710 -14.90 -5.32 -3.04
CA PHE A 710 -13.46 -5.20 -3.24
C PHE A 710 -12.65 -6.40 -2.68
N GLY A 711 -13.20 -7.63 -2.83
CA GLY A 711 -12.55 -8.85 -2.38
C GLY A 711 -12.66 -9.15 -0.88
N GLY A 712 -13.17 -8.22 -0.06
CA GLY A 712 -13.33 -8.39 1.38
C GLY A 712 -12.03 -8.26 2.19
N ASN A 713 -10.92 -7.84 1.58
CA ASN A 713 -9.61 -7.76 2.24
C ASN A 713 -9.49 -6.52 3.14
N SER A 714 -10.23 -5.47 2.84
CA SER A 714 -10.21 -4.20 3.54
C SER A 714 -11.58 -3.87 4.10
N ASN A 715 -11.63 -3.22 5.25
CA ASN A 715 -12.89 -2.86 5.89
C ASN A 715 -12.91 -1.40 6.35
N TRP A 716 -13.85 -0.61 5.80
CA TRP A 716 -14.11 0.78 6.16
C TRP A 716 -15.45 0.95 6.89
N ARG A 717 -16.05 -0.13 7.42
CA ARG A 717 -17.34 -0.12 8.14
C ARG A 717 -17.19 -0.23 9.65
N GLY A 718 -16.18 0.47 10.21
CA GLY A 718 -16.03 0.53 11.66
C GLY A 718 -14.61 0.60 12.20
N PRO A 719 -13.60 -0.03 11.58
CA PRO A 719 -12.23 -0.04 12.09
C PRO A 719 -11.61 1.35 12.24
N VAL A 720 -10.53 1.39 13.00
CA VAL A 720 -9.67 2.57 13.16
C VAL A 720 -8.56 2.52 12.13
N TRP A 721 -8.43 3.59 11.33
CA TRP A 721 -7.42 3.79 10.30
C TRP A 721 -6.49 4.94 10.71
N LEU A 722 -5.20 4.67 10.85
CA LEU A 722 -4.24 5.67 11.34
C LEU A 722 -4.13 6.88 10.42
N CYS A 723 -4.16 6.67 9.11
CA CYS A 723 -4.09 7.75 8.12
C CYS A 723 -5.19 8.80 8.32
N MET A 724 -6.43 8.37 8.48
CA MET A 724 -7.57 9.27 8.67
C MET A 724 -7.57 9.89 10.07
N ASN A 725 -7.20 9.13 11.10
CA ASN A 725 -7.05 9.64 12.46
C ASN A 725 -5.97 10.73 12.54
N TYR A 726 -4.87 10.58 11.78
CA TYR A 726 -3.81 11.58 11.73
C TYR A 726 -4.30 12.91 11.14
N LEU A 727 -4.97 12.87 10.00
CA LEU A 727 -5.53 14.07 9.37
C LEU A 727 -6.55 14.76 10.27
N LEU A 728 -7.44 14.00 10.90
CA LEU A 728 -8.41 14.55 11.84
C LEU A 728 -7.73 15.18 13.06
N MET A 729 -6.76 14.52 13.65
CA MET A 729 -6.00 15.04 14.79
C MET A 729 -5.30 16.37 14.45
N GLU A 730 -4.55 16.41 13.35
CA GLU A 730 -3.85 17.62 12.91
C GLU A 730 -4.82 18.77 12.66
N ASN A 731 -5.95 18.49 11.99
CA ASN A 731 -6.96 19.49 11.70
C ASN A 731 -7.66 20.02 12.96
N LEU A 732 -8.07 19.14 13.87
CA LEU A 732 -8.69 19.52 15.14
C LEU A 732 -7.75 20.37 16.00
N GLN A 733 -6.45 20.06 15.98
CA GLN A 733 -5.48 20.85 16.71
C GLN A 733 -5.26 22.23 16.08
N ALA A 734 -5.16 22.33 14.75
CA ALA A 734 -5.05 23.59 14.04
C ALA A 734 -6.28 24.48 14.36
N ARG A 735 -7.48 23.91 14.30
CA ARG A 735 -8.72 24.62 14.66
C ARG A 735 -8.78 25.03 16.13
N GLY A 736 -8.28 24.22 17.05
CA GLY A 736 -8.24 24.53 18.48
C GLY A 736 -7.39 25.76 18.82
N GLN A 737 -6.35 26.04 18.03
CA GLN A 737 -5.51 27.24 18.17
C GLN A 737 -6.24 28.52 17.71
N ASP A 738 -7.26 28.40 16.86
CA ASP A 738 -7.97 29.52 16.25
C ASP A 738 -9.41 29.68 16.75
N PHE A 739 -9.72 29.05 17.86
CA PHE A 739 -11.08 28.89 18.37
C PHE A 739 -11.79 30.19 18.71
N THR A 740 -11.09 31.19 19.29
CA THR A 740 -11.65 32.49 19.61
C THR A 740 -12.23 33.25 18.41
N ILE A 741 -11.66 32.98 17.22
CA ILE A 741 -12.06 33.59 15.95
C ILE A 741 -13.28 32.88 15.35
N LEU A 742 -13.40 31.57 15.57
CA LEU A 742 -14.51 30.76 15.06
C LEU A 742 -15.83 31.01 15.77
N GLY A 743 -15.84 31.88 16.84
CA GLY A 743 -17.07 32.41 17.47
C GLY A 743 -17.96 31.37 18.15
N SER A 744 -17.45 30.19 18.44
CA SER A 744 -18.21 29.11 19.04
C SER A 744 -18.04 29.10 20.57
N ASN A 745 -19.11 28.94 21.36
CA ASN A 745 -19.09 28.79 22.82
C ASN A 745 -18.52 27.41 23.29
N MET A 746 -17.82 26.68 22.45
CA MET A 746 -17.08 25.49 22.86
C MET A 746 -15.69 25.94 23.27
N GLY A 747 -15.28 25.77 24.53
CA GLY A 747 -13.98 26.25 25.04
C GLY A 747 -12.77 25.79 24.21
N ASP A 748 -11.72 26.61 24.14
CA ASP A 748 -10.47 26.37 23.40
C ASP A 748 -9.86 25.00 23.68
N ASP A 749 -9.97 24.52 24.90
CA ASP A 749 -9.44 23.23 25.34
C ASP A 749 -10.11 22.03 24.65
N THR A 750 -11.33 22.20 24.13
CA THR A 750 -12.18 21.06 23.70
C THR A 750 -11.69 20.39 22.41
N LEU A 751 -11.23 21.14 21.39
CA LEU A 751 -10.74 20.57 20.13
C LEU A 751 -9.30 20.07 20.27
N SER A 752 -8.46 20.85 20.94
CA SER A 752 -7.10 20.43 21.25
C SER A 752 -7.06 19.19 22.14
N GLU A 753 -7.95 19.12 23.15
CA GLU A 753 -8.11 17.95 24.01
C GLU A 753 -8.60 16.73 23.22
N LEU A 754 -9.56 16.89 22.30
CA LEU A 754 -9.99 15.80 21.44
C LEU A 754 -8.87 15.28 20.55
N ALA A 755 -8.07 16.17 19.95
CA ALA A 755 -6.91 15.80 19.17
C ALA A 755 -5.88 15.02 20.00
N GLU A 756 -5.63 15.44 21.25
CA GLU A 756 -4.75 14.72 22.18
C GLU A 756 -5.31 13.35 22.59
N ASN A 757 -6.61 13.27 22.82
CA ASN A 757 -7.26 12.00 23.16
C ASN A 757 -7.19 11.02 21.98
N ILE A 758 -7.38 11.49 20.75
CA ILE A 758 -7.17 10.67 19.54
C ILE A 758 -5.73 10.14 19.52
N ALA A 759 -4.73 11.02 19.73
CA ALA A 759 -3.34 10.62 19.73
C ALA A 759 -3.03 9.58 20.82
N ARG A 760 -3.49 9.79 22.04
CA ARG A 760 -3.30 8.83 23.16
C ARG A 760 -3.95 7.48 22.87
N ASN A 761 -5.18 7.50 22.34
CA ASN A 761 -5.91 6.28 21.97
C ASN A 761 -5.20 5.49 20.88
N ILE A 762 -4.68 6.16 19.83
CA ILE A 762 -3.88 5.50 18.79
C ILE A 762 -2.59 4.90 19.37
N ILE A 763 -1.86 5.65 20.20
CA ILE A 763 -0.62 5.17 20.81
C ILE A 763 -0.89 3.96 21.70
N SER A 764 -2.02 3.91 22.41
CA SER A 764 -2.38 2.81 23.31
C SER A 764 -2.51 1.46 22.58
N ILE A 765 -2.81 1.44 21.28
CA ILE A 765 -2.82 0.23 20.46
C ILE A 765 -1.46 -0.51 20.52
N PHE A 766 -0.37 0.28 20.55
CA PHE A 766 1.00 -0.21 20.44
C PHE A 766 1.70 -0.38 21.80
N LEU A 767 1.21 0.28 22.85
CA LEU A 767 1.81 0.20 24.18
C LEU A 767 1.36 -1.07 24.91
N PRO A 768 2.25 -1.68 25.71
CA PRO A 768 1.85 -2.79 26.58
C PRO A 768 0.93 -2.29 27.69
N ASP A 769 -0.07 -3.11 28.02
CA ASP A 769 -0.92 -2.94 29.20
C ASP A 769 -0.20 -3.34 30.52
N GLU A 770 -0.93 -3.34 31.62
CA GLU A 770 -0.41 -3.73 32.96
C GLU A 770 0.12 -5.17 33.00
N ASN A 771 -0.34 -6.04 32.10
CA ASN A 771 0.10 -7.43 31.96
C ASN A 771 1.24 -7.59 30.94
N GLY A 772 1.70 -6.51 30.32
CA GLY A 772 2.72 -6.52 29.29
C GLY A 772 2.19 -6.87 27.88
N ARG A 773 0.86 -6.95 27.69
CA ARG A 773 0.20 -7.28 26.43
C ARG A 773 -0.12 -6.02 25.64
N ARG A 774 0.11 -6.06 24.33
CA ARG A 774 -0.25 -4.98 23.43
C ARG A 774 -1.61 -5.28 22.78
N PRO A 775 -2.55 -4.33 22.77
CA PRO A 775 -3.84 -4.52 22.10
C PRO A 775 -3.72 -5.02 20.66
N LEU A 776 -2.74 -4.52 19.90
CA LEU A 776 -2.52 -4.90 18.51
C LEU A 776 -2.32 -6.42 18.27
N HIS A 777 -1.79 -7.13 19.26
CA HIS A 777 -1.55 -8.57 19.15
C HIS A 777 -2.81 -9.43 19.39
N GLY A 778 -3.90 -8.81 19.90
CA GLY A 778 -5.15 -9.51 20.19
C GLY A 778 -4.94 -10.62 21.25
N SER A 779 -5.44 -11.82 20.95
CA SER A 779 -5.38 -12.98 21.86
C SER A 779 -4.21 -13.93 21.61
N VAL A 780 -3.26 -13.58 20.75
CA VAL A 780 -2.14 -14.47 20.37
C VAL A 780 -1.15 -14.60 21.54
N SER A 781 -1.13 -15.76 22.18
CA SER A 781 -0.34 -16.02 23.39
C SER A 781 1.18 -16.04 23.15
N LEU A 782 1.64 -16.27 21.94
CA LEU A 782 3.07 -16.24 21.61
C LEU A 782 3.70 -14.88 21.94
N TYR A 783 2.96 -13.78 21.84
CA TYR A 783 3.46 -12.45 22.20
C TYR A 783 3.61 -12.21 23.71
N ASP A 784 3.20 -13.16 24.56
CA ASP A 784 3.50 -13.13 25.99
C ASP A 784 4.92 -13.65 26.28
N LEU A 785 5.56 -14.34 25.34
CA LEU A 785 6.89 -14.91 25.51
C LEU A 785 7.99 -13.83 25.41
N PRO A 786 9.11 -14.00 26.18
CA PRO A 786 10.20 -13.02 26.19
C PRO A 786 10.74 -12.63 24.81
N ASP A 787 10.86 -13.61 23.91
CA ASP A 787 11.39 -13.38 22.55
C ASP A 787 10.40 -12.65 21.62
N TRP A 788 9.14 -12.55 22.03
CA TRP A 788 8.08 -12.02 21.19
C TRP A 788 7.49 -10.69 21.66
N LYS A 789 7.45 -10.47 22.99
CA LYS A 789 6.75 -9.34 23.62
C LYS A 789 7.20 -7.95 23.14
N ASP A 790 8.47 -7.82 22.74
CA ASP A 790 9.04 -6.54 22.29
C ASP A 790 8.85 -6.28 20.79
N LEU A 791 8.28 -7.23 20.06
CA LEU A 791 8.00 -7.10 18.65
C LEU A 791 6.70 -6.31 18.43
N VAL A 792 6.75 -5.39 17.47
CA VAL A 792 5.60 -4.56 17.08
C VAL A 792 5.28 -4.83 15.62
N LEU A 793 4.04 -5.20 15.33
CA LEU A 793 3.54 -5.31 13.97
C LEU A 793 2.75 -4.05 13.59
N PHE A 794 2.82 -3.70 12.31
CA PHE A 794 2.18 -2.48 11.79
C PHE A 794 1.09 -2.89 10.81
N TYR A 795 -0.08 -3.19 11.38
CA TYR A 795 -1.24 -3.63 10.61
C TYR A 795 -1.85 -2.50 9.78
N GLU A 796 -2.54 -2.87 8.74
CA GLU A 796 -3.20 -1.95 7.81
C GLU A 796 -4.25 -1.08 8.53
N TYR A 797 -5.06 -1.69 9.40
CA TYR A 797 -6.05 -1.04 10.24
C TYR A 797 -6.24 -1.81 11.56
N PHE A 798 -7.06 -1.28 12.46
CA PHE A 798 -7.20 -1.83 13.81
C PHE A 798 -8.66 -1.97 14.18
N HIS A 799 -8.99 -3.06 14.87
CA HIS A 799 -10.31 -3.32 15.41
C HIS A 799 -10.71 -2.20 16.39
N ALA A 800 -11.82 -1.52 16.13
CA ALA A 800 -12.15 -0.29 16.83
C ALA A 800 -12.46 -0.49 18.33
N ASP A 801 -12.95 -1.66 18.74
CA ASP A 801 -13.38 -1.90 20.12
C ASP A 801 -12.32 -2.69 20.94
N THR A 802 -11.29 -3.29 20.31
CA THR A 802 -10.27 -4.10 21.00
C THR A 802 -8.84 -3.66 20.74
N GLY A 803 -8.61 -2.83 19.73
CA GLY A 803 -7.26 -2.42 19.30
C GLY A 803 -6.47 -3.49 18.55
N ARG A 804 -7.04 -4.70 18.33
CA ARG A 804 -6.38 -5.78 17.61
C ARG A 804 -6.07 -5.36 16.16
N GLY A 805 -4.90 -5.72 15.67
CA GLY A 805 -4.51 -5.50 14.28
C GLY A 805 -5.35 -6.32 13.31
N CYS A 806 -5.71 -5.72 12.18
CA CYS A 806 -6.53 -6.29 11.10
C CYS A 806 -5.91 -5.95 9.75
N GLY A 807 -6.31 -6.71 8.72
CA GLY A 807 -5.76 -6.55 7.37
C GLY A 807 -4.30 -7.01 7.28
N ALA A 808 -3.55 -6.46 6.33
CA ALA A 808 -2.14 -6.77 6.15
C ALA A 808 -1.33 -6.46 7.41
N SER A 809 -0.57 -7.44 7.93
CA SER A 809 0.22 -7.26 9.15
C SER A 809 1.53 -6.50 8.95
N HIS A 810 1.86 -6.19 7.69
CA HIS A 810 3.09 -5.54 7.28
C HIS A 810 2.86 -4.17 6.62
N GLN A 811 1.65 -3.63 6.74
CA GLN A 811 1.29 -2.32 6.20
C GLN A 811 1.96 -1.20 7.00
N THR A 812 3.27 -1.14 6.94
CA THR A 812 4.08 -0.15 7.65
C THR A 812 3.96 1.26 7.07
N GLY A 813 3.37 1.41 5.89
CA GLY A 813 3.20 2.67 5.22
C GLY A 813 2.54 3.73 6.09
N TRP A 814 1.23 3.88 5.99
CA TRP A 814 0.50 4.88 6.83
C TRP A 814 0.46 4.53 8.32
N THR A 815 0.66 3.26 8.71
CA THR A 815 0.70 2.89 10.12
C THR A 815 1.96 3.41 10.80
N SER A 816 3.02 3.71 10.05
CA SER A 816 4.21 4.42 10.56
C SER A 816 3.91 5.83 11.08
N LEU A 817 2.73 6.39 10.79
CA LEU A 817 2.23 7.63 11.39
C LEU A 817 2.11 7.57 12.92
N VAL A 818 2.15 6.38 13.54
CA VAL A 818 2.26 6.26 14.99
C VAL A 818 3.42 7.09 15.55
N ILE A 819 4.49 7.25 14.77
CA ILE A 819 5.63 8.10 15.10
C ILE A 819 5.19 9.57 15.31
N GLU A 820 4.35 10.09 14.43
CA GLU A 820 3.86 11.45 14.50
C GLU A 820 2.93 11.65 15.71
N PHE A 821 2.08 10.66 16.03
CA PHE A 821 1.26 10.67 17.24
C PHE A 821 2.15 10.71 18.50
N LEU A 822 3.24 9.93 18.53
CA LEU A 822 4.21 9.95 19.62
C LEU A 822 4.88 11.32 19.78
N PHE A 823 5.32 11.95 18.68
CA PHE A 823 5.90 13.30 18.72
C PHE A 823 4.89 14.33 19.23
N LYS A 824 3.63 14.17 18.89
CA LYS A 824 2.57 15.08 19.32
C LYS A 824 2.35 15.04 20.82
N CYS A 825 2.34 13.86 21.42
CA CYS A 825 2.18 13.68 22.86
C CYS A 825 3.41 14.12 23.66
N ALA A 826 4.60 14.12 23.07
CA ALA A 826 5.85 14.48 23.76
C ALA A 826 6.00 15.97 24.06
N ASN A 827 5.35 16.83 23.31
CA ASN A 827 5.52 18.29 23.41
C ASN A 827 4.79 18.92 24.61
N LYS A 828 4.18 18.11 25.50
CA LYS A 828 3.38 18.58 26.64
C LYS A 828 3.74 17.91 28.00
N VAL A 829 4.89 17.22 28.08
CA VAL A 829 5.39 16.68 29.37
C VAL A 829 6.50 17.56 29.94
#